data_6747cb9bb54aa0ed893b0348ad1c3aaa
#
_entry.id   6747cb9bb54aa0ed893b0348ad1c3aaa
#
_cell.length_a   1.000
_cell.length_b   1.000
_cell.length_c   1.000
_cell.angle_alpha   90.00
_cell.angle_beta   90.00
_cell.angle_gamma   90.00
#
_symmetry.space_group_name_H-M   'P 1'
#
loop_
_entity.id
_entity.type
_entity.pdbx_description
1 polymer ?
#
loop_
_entity_poly.entity_id
_entity_poly.type
_entity_poly.pdbx_seq_one_letter_code
_entity_poly.pdbx_strand_id
1 'polypeptide(L)'
;MRRLLFAAWGFAAAGLLAAGTALSAVPTMRDFLTALYSVHDLGAVDLSPTGEAVVWQEGFNSALDSPRSNALYLQRLTGGTPMRITAGAPAAFYDEEDPVWSPDGSAIAFLSDARSPGHFQLFVAGADGRHVKQIGRLNGNVARLMWSPDGRAVAFLYIAAAHRKAGALAPGARDVGVIGSTVDEQRLVTVDVATGALRRLTPADSYVYEYGWSPDGGAIAVTYAKGNGDNNWWIARLARVEVASGTMRDLFAPPFQLNDPQWSPDGSRIAVIGGIMSDFGSTGGDLYLVDPGTGDARDATPGAPFSVQSLRWNDASSLDLVAHVPGAMHLLRLDISTGRTTTLIGRDESIGSWSSIRGGSAIALVRSSFDHPPEVFAGPPAALHRVSNRNAHAVRLYGKAVSLRWTSDSFSVQGWLVYPLDYNPGRTYPMVTVIHGGPSAQSLPSFANRSVSGLCSQGYFVFMPNPRGSFGQGEAFTRANIKDFGYGDWRDDLAGVDAAIKAAPIDPNRLGLMGWSYGGYMAMWAETQTARFKAIVAGAGIVNWQSYYGQNKIDQWMIPFFGASVYQDPAVYARSSPITFIEQSKTPVLILQGELDEEVPAPQAFEFWHAMATLGVPTRLIVYAGEGHGPQKIASQIDILAQTLQWFNRYL
;
A
#
# COMPACT_ATOMS: atom_id res chain seq x y z
N MET A 1 20.80 32.76 5.00
CA MET A 1 19.62 33.61 5.24
C MET A 1 19.23 34.33 3.96
N ARG A 2 18.29 33.79 3.20
CA ARG A 2 17.57 34.51 2.15
C ARG A 2 16.11 34.12 2.26
N ARG A 3 15.29 35.09 2.72
CA ARG A 3 13.83 34.96 2.81
C ARG A 3 13.24 34.96 1.40
N LEU A 4 12.54 33.92 1.02
CA LEU A 4 11.64 33.89 -0.12
C LEU A 4 10.23 34.17 0.39
N LEU A 5 9.71 35.33 0.03
CA LEU A 5 8.33 35.76 0.23
C LEU A 5 7.43 34.95 -0.74
N PHE A 6 6.52 34.16 -0.21
CA PHE A 6 5.43 33.59 -0.99
C PHE A 6 4.14 34.36 -0.72
N ALA A 7 3.63 34.96 -1.79
CA ALA A 7 2.33 35.62 -1.78
C ALA A 7 1.21 34.56 -1.85
N ALA A 8 0.20 34.72 -0.98
CA ALA A 8 -1.02 33.97 -1.00
C ALA A 8 -1.81 34.27 -2.27
N TRP A 9 -2.23 33.23 -3.01
CA TRP A 9 -3.10 33.34 -4.17
C TRP A 9 -4.45 32.71 -3.86
N GLY A 10 -5.46 33.57 -3.83
CA GLY A 10 -6.86 33.15 -3.85
C GLY A 10 -7.24 32.67 -5.25
N PHE A 11 -7.89 31.50 -5.33
CA PHE A 11 -8.43 30.98 -6.58
C PHE A 11 -9.75 31.65 -6.90
N ALA A 12 -9.77 32.44 -7.98
CA ALA A 12 -11.00 32.82 -8.66
C ALA A 12 -11.20 31.86 -9.85
N ALA A 13 -12.33 31.17 -9.86
CA ALA A 13 -12.74 30.33 -10.97
C ALA A 13 -13.22 31.19 -12.15
N ALA A 14 -12.56 31.12 -13.30
CA ALA A 14 -13.08 31.56 -14.57
C ALA A 14 -13.10 30.36 -15.52
N GLY A 15 -14.31 29.94 -15.92
CA GLY A 15 -14.49 28.88 -16.87
C GLY A 15 -14.09 29.29 -18.29
N LEU A 16 -13.35 28.42 -18.96
CA LEU A 16 -13.18 28.42 -20.41
C LEU A 16 -13.17 26.98 -20.89
N LEU A 17 -14.16 26.64 -21.69
CA LEU A 17 -14.20 25.44 -22.52
C LEU A 17 -13.03 25.47 -23.51
N ALA A 18 -12.14 24.51 -23.45
CA ALA A 18 -11.19 24.24 -24.53
C ALA A 18 -11.05 22.74 -24.73
N ALA A 19 -11.28 22.33 -25.97
CA ALA A 19 -11.06 20.97 -26.47
C ALA A 19 -9.62 20.52 -26.25
N GLY A 20 -9.44 19.21 -26.00
CA GLY A 20 -8.15 18.61 -25.67
C GLY A 20 -7.04 18.93 -26.67
N THR A 21 -6.09 19.75 -26.24
CA THR A 21 -4.80 19.93 -26.89
C THR A 21 -3.78 19.07 -26.15
N ALA A 22 -3.20 18.10 -26.84
CA ALA A 22 -1.99 17.44 -26.41
C ALA A 22 -0.93 18.52 -26.13
N LEU A 23 -0.31 18.50 -24.94
CA LEU A 23 0.82 19.36 -24.62
C LEU A 23 1.97 19.05 -25.58
N SER A 24 2.26 19.95 -26.51
CA SER A 24 3.32 19.80 -27.54
C SER A 24 4.69 20.35 -27.10
N ALA A 25 4.89 20.56 -25.81
CA ALA A 25 6.16 20.99 -25.23
C ALA A 25 6.37 20.33 -23.85
N VAL A 26 7.61 20.02 -23.50
CA VAL A 26 7.98 19.55 -22.14
C VAL A 26 7.46 20.59 -21.13
N PRO A 27 6.58 20.21 -20.19
CA PRO A 27 6.00 21.15 -19.22
C PRO A 27 7.10 21.75 -18.34
N THR A 28 6.95 23.00 -17.93
CA THR A 28 7.83 23.53 -16.90
C THR A 28 7.71 22.70 -15.62
N MET A 29 8.72 22.70 -14.75
CA MET A 29 8.65 21.98 -13.46
C MET A 29 7.42 22.40 -12.65
N ARG A 30 7.04 23.67 -12.70
CA ARG A 30 5.83 24.19 -12.04
C ARG A 30 4.56 23.56 -12.62
N ASP A 31 4.43 23.56 -13.95
CA ASP A 31 3.25 23.01 -14.62
C ASP A 31 3.16 21.50 -14.40
N PHE A 32 4.30 20.81 -14.44
CA PHE A 32 4.41 19.39 -14.12
C PHE A 32 3.92 19.08 -12.69
N LEU A 33 4.45 19.78 -11.68
CA LEU A 33 4.02 19.57 -10.29
C LEU A 33 2.55 19.93 -10.08
N THR A 34 2.06 21.00 -10.73
CA THR A 34 0.65 21.36 -10.67
C THR A 34 -0.22 20.25 -11.24
N ALA A 35 0.11 19.69 -12.40
CA ALA A 35 -0.62 18.60 -13.02
C ALA A 35 -0.55 17.31 -12.17
N LEU A 36 0.63 16.95 -11.66
CA LEU A 36 0.84 15.76 -10.85
C LEU A 36 0.02 15.78 -9.54
N TYR A 37 0.08 16.91 -8.81
CA TYR A 37 -0.60 17.05 -7.53
C TYR A 37 -2.06 17.51 -7.64
N SER A 38 -2.57 17.78 -8.86
CA SER A 38 -4.00 17.99 -9.10
C SER A 38 -4.81 16.68 -9.16
N VAL A 39 -4.14 15.53 -9.28
CA VAL A 39 -4.82 14.24 -9.26
C VAL A 39 -5.29 13.94 -7.83
N HIS A 40 -6.61 13.84 -7.67
CA HIS A 40 -7.23 13.44 -6.41
C HIS A 40 -6.99 11.95 -6.17
N ASP A 41 -6.52 11.63 -4.99
CA ASP A 41 -6.36 10.26 -4.54
C ASP A 41 -7.64 9.80 -3.87
N LEU A 42 -8.16 8.66 -4.28
CA LEU A 42 -9.39 8.09 -3.75
C LEU A 42 -9.03 6.85 -2.93
N GLY A 43 -9.45 6.86 -1.66
CA GLY A 43 -9.14 5.83 -0.68
C GLY A 43 -10.31 4.89 -0.42
N ALA A 44 -10.60 4.66 0.87
CA ALA A 44 -11.65 3.75 1.31
C ALA A 44 -13.00 4.05 0.62
N VAL A 45 -13.66 3.00 0.16
CA VAL A 45 -14.99 3.08 -0.46
C VAL A 45 -15.91 2.07 0.20
N ASP A 46 -17.13 2.49 0.52
CA ASP A 46 -18.15 1.58 1.03
C ASP A 46 -19.50 1.83 0.35
N LEU A 47 -20.14 0.73 -0.09
CA LEU A 47 -21.43 0.73 -0.78
C LEU A 47 -22.55 0.51 0.24
N SER A 48 -23.61 1.31 0.18
CA SER A 48 -24.76 1.09 1.05
C SER A 48 -25.31 -0.33 0.91
N PRO A 49 -25.85 -0.95 1.97
CA PRO A 49 -26.41 -2.31 1.90
C PRO A 49 -27.53 -2.47 0.86
N THR A 50 -28.22 -1.38 0.51
CA THR A 50 -29.23 -1.35 -0.55
C THR A 50 -28.65 -1.24 -1.96
N GLY A 51 -27.35 -0.94 -2.09
CA GLY A 51 -26.72 -0.67 -3.39
C GLY A 51 -27.12 0.66 -4.02
N GLU A 52 -27.70 1.60 -3.26
CA GLU A 52 -28.20 2.87 -3.80
C GLU A 52 -27.26 4.06 -3.65
N ALA A 53 -26.30 3.97 -2.74
CA ALA A 53 -25.37 5.06 -2.45
C ALA A 53 -23.97 4.51 -2.13
N VAL A 54 -22.94 5.30 -2.41
CA VAL A 54 -21.55 5.00 -2.09
C VAL A 54 -20.94 6.16 -1.29
N VAL A 55 -20.19 5.83 -0.26
CA VAL A 55 -19.33 6.75 0.47
C VAL A 55 -17.88 6.44 0.13
N TRP A 56 -17.04 7.48 -0.02
CA TRP A 56 -15.61 7.29 -0.26
C TRP A 56 -14.77 8.36 0.45
N GLN A 57 -13.51 8.02 0.64
CA GLN A 57 -12.47 8.88 1.17
C GLN A 57 -11.68 9.51 0.03
N GLU A 58 -11.42 10.80 0.12
CA GLU A 58 -10.64 11.57 -0.85
C GLU A 58 -9.50 12.32 -0.13
N GLY A 59 -8.27 12.04 -0.55
CA GLY A 59 -7.10 12.70 0.01
C GLY A 59 -6.97 14.14 -0.48
N PHE A 60 -6.62 15.05 0.43
CA PHE A 60 -6.32 16.44 0.12
C PHE A 60 -5.06 16.91 0.87
N ASN A 61 -4.51 18.03 0.42
CA ASN A 61 -3.30 18.61 0.99
C ASN A 61 -3.65 19.96 1.64
N SER A 62 -3.52 20.03 2.96
CA SER A 62 -3.78 21.26 3.71
C SER A 62 -2.60 22.25 3.66
N ALA A 63 -1.36 21.75 3.65
CA ALA A 63 -0.13 22.53 3.52
C ALA A 63 1.01 21.67 2.98
N LEU A 64 2.06 22.30 2.43
CA LEU A 64 3.22 21.59 1.88
C LEU A 64 4.02 20.83 2.96
N ASP A 65 4.06 21.35 4.17
CA ASP A 65 4.82 20.77 5.29
C ASP A 65 3.98 19.86 6.19
N SER A 66 2.71 19.63 5.82
CA SER A 66 1.81 18.74 6.54
C SER A 66 1.67 17.39 5.82
N PRO A 67 1.44 16.30 6.54
CA PRO A 67 0.94 15.07 5.96
C PRO A 67 -0.36 15.31 5.20
N ARG A 68 -0.67 14.42 4.27
CA ARG A 68 -1.95 14.43 3.59
C ARG A 68 -3.07 14.08 4.55
N SER A 69 -4.19 14.77 4.45
CA SER A 69 -5.42 14.51 5.17
C SER A 69 -6.51 14.01 4.23
N ASN A 70 -7.62 13.54 4.77
CA ASN A 70 -8.71 12.94 4.01
C ASN A 70 -10.03 13.63 4.29
N ALA A 71 -10.92 13.66 3.30
CA ALA A 71 -12.30 14.11 3.41
C ALA A 71 -13.25 13.02 2.90
N LEU A 72 -14.46 12.96 3.44
CA LEU A 72 -15.46 11.96 3.06
C LEU A 72 -16.52 12.55 2.14
N TYR A 73 -16.88 11.80 1.11
CA TYR A 73 -17.93 12.16 0.16
C TYR A 73 -18.95 11.03 0.02
N LEU A 74 -20.21 11.42 -0.09
CA LEU A 74 -21.36 10.54 -0.28
C LEU A 74 -22.05 10.90 -1.60
N GLN A 75 -22.40 9.89 -2.40
CA GLN A 75 -23.21 10.09 -3.60
C GLN A 75 -24.20 8.95 -3.81
N ARG A 76 -25.43 9.29 -4.26
CA ARG A 76 -26.40 8.31 -4.73
C ARG A 76 -26.04 7.80 -6.11
N LEU A 77 -26.25 6.51 -6.37
CA LEU A 77 -25.95 5.91 -7.69
C LEU A 77 -26.91 6.38 -8.79
N THR A 78 -28.05 6.94 -8.45
CA THR A 78 -28.97 7.60 -9.38
C THR A 78 -28.43 8.92 -9.93
N GLY A 79 -27.24 9.36 -9.50
CA GLY A 79 -26.59 10.60 -9.92
C GLY A 79 -26.70 11.72 -8.88
N GLY A 80 -26.25 12.91 -9.25
CA GLY A 80 -26.20 14.09 -8.41
C GLY A 80 -24.76 14.55 -8.11
N THR A 81 -24.63 15.60 -7.32
CA THR A 81 -23.34 16.11 -6.87
C THR A 81 -22.93 15.39 -5.59
N PRO A 82 -21.67 14.92 -5.48
CA PRO A 82 -21.16 14.36 -4.23
C PRO A 82 -21.30 15.35 -3.07
N MET A 83 -21.84 14.87 -1.97
CA MET A 83 -21.97 15.65 -0.75
C MET A 83 -20.84 15.30 0.22
N ARG A 84 -20.16 16.30 0.78
CA ARG A 84 -19.17 16.09 1.83
C ARG A 84 -19.84 15.74 3.15
N ILE A 85 -19.35 14.68 3.82
CA ILE A 85 -19.65 14.35 5.21
C ILE A 85 -18.55 14.95 6.08
N THR A 86 -18.91 15.64 7.18
CA THR A 86 -17.92 16.18 8.12
C THR A 86 -18.46 16.24 9.53
N ALA A 87 -17.58 15.99 10.51
CA ALA A 87 -17.87 16.11 11.94
C ALA A 87 -17.69 17.55 12.47
N GLY A 88 -17.13 18.43 11.67
CA GLY A 88 -16.84 19.82 12.03
C GLY A 88 -17.60 20.85 11.21
N ALA A 89 -17.07 22.06 11.15
CA ALA A 89 -17.63 23.14 10.36
C ALA A 89 -17.55 22.83 8.85
N PRO A 90 -18.62 23.02 8.06
CA PRO A 90 -18.63 22.63 6.65
C PRO A 90 -17.56 23.31 5.77
N ALA A 91 -17.14 24.53 6.15
CA ALA A 91 -16.12 25.29 5.41
C ALA A 91 -14.68 24.91 5.78
N ALA A 92 -14.47 24.17 6.89
CA ALA A 92 -13.15 23.73 7.31
C ALA A 92 -12.88 22.29 6.86
N PHE A 93 -11.60 21.94 6.74
CA PHE A 93 -11.17 20.57 6.42
C PHE A 93 -10.50 19.95 7.65
N TYR A 94 -10.85 18.72 7.91
CA TYR A 94 -10.35 17.88 8.99
C TYR A 94 -9.89 16.57 8.39
N ASP A 95 -9.06 15.82 9.08
CA ASP A 95 -8.72 14.47 8.66
C ASP A 95 -9.89 13.53 9.03
N GLU A 96 -10.61 13.04 8.00
CA GLU A 96 -11.81 12.23 8.14
C GLU A 96 -11.62 10.96 7.31
N GLU A 97 -11.69 9.78 7.97
CA GLU A 97 -11.30 8.51 7.37
C GLU A 97 -12.19 7.35 7.81
N ASP A 98 -12.02 6.20 7.14
CA ASP A 98 -12.60 4.90 7.48
C ASP A 98 -14.15 4.89 7.51
N PRO A 99 -14.84 5.38 6.46
CA PRO A 99 -16.30 5.42 6.42
C PRO A 99 -16.89 4.02 6.22
N VAL A 100 -17.87 3.63 7.05
CA VAL A 100 -18.57 2.34 6.95
C VAL A 100 -20.08 2.49 7.17
N TRP A 101 -20.89 1.90 6.27
CA TRP A 101 -22.34 1.87 6.39
C TRP A 101 -22.80 0.93 7.50
N SER A 102 -23.87 1.33 8.23
CA SER A 102 -24.59 0.41 9.11
C SER A 102 -25.26 -0.72 8.30
N PRO A 103 -25.44 -1.93 8.88
CA PRO A 103 -26.02 -3.07 8.16
C PRO A 103 -27.43 -2.84 7.61
N ASP A 104 -28.20 -1.93 8.21
CA ASP A 104 -29.55 -1.53 7.78
C ASP A 104 -29.55 -0.35 6.79
N GLY A 105 -28.36 0.22 6.51
CA GLY A 105 -28.21 1.37 5.62
C GLY A 105 -28.73 2.69 6.17
N SER A 106 -29.04 2.78 7.46
CA SER A 106 -29.60 4.00 8.08
C SER A 106 -28.55 5.02 8.50
N ALA A 107 -27.27 4.60 8.64
CA ALA A 107 -26.19 5.42 9.17
C ALA A 107 -24.83 5.11 8.55
N ILE A 108 -23.88 6.05 8.71
CA ILE A 108 -22.48 5.92 8.30
C ILE A 108 -21.61 6.23 9.53
N ALA A 109 -20.79 5.28 9.98
CA ALA A 109 -19.76 5.52 10.97
C ALA A 109 -18.46 5.95 10.29
N PHE A 110 -17.68 6.83 10.92
CA PHE A 110 -16.40 7.29 10.42
C PHE A 110 -15.54 7.89 11.54
N LEU A 111 -14.25 8.02 11.27
CA LEU A 111 -13.29 8.67 12.15
C LEU A 111 -13.06 10.12 11.72
N SER A 112 -12.91 11.03 12.69
CA SER A 112 -12.57 12.44 12.42
C SER A 112 -11.76 13.04 13.56
N ASP A 113 -10.79 13.88 13.21
CA ASP A 113 -10.00 14.69 14.14
C ASP A 113 -10.56 16.11 14.35
N ALA A 114 -11.78 16.38 13.93
CA ALA A 114 -12.42 17.71 13.99
C ALA A 114 -12.52 18.31 15.41
N ARG A 115 -12.39 17.50 16.47
CA ARG A 115 -12.37 17.97 17.85
C ARG A 115 -10.98 18.34 18.35
N SER A 116 -9.96 17.65 17.84
CA SER A 116 -8.55 17.89 18.20
C SER A 116 -7.66 17.33 17.09
N PRO A 117 -6.88 18.15 16.38
CA PRO A 117 -6.04 17.70 15.28
C PRO A 117 -5.16 16.50 15.65
N GLY A 118 -5.17 15.47 14.81
CA GLY A 118 -4.43 14.21 15.00
C GLY A 118 -5.02 13.26 16.05
N HIS A 119 -6.13 13.62 16.73
CA HIS A 119 -6.81 12.78 17.72
C HIS A 119 -8.18 12.35 17.20
N PHE A 120 -8.22 11.21 16.55
CA PHE A 120 -9.45 10.69 15.96
C PHE A 120 -10.50 10.32 17.01
N GLN A 121 -11.75 10.68 16.73
CA GLN A 121 -12.94 10.28 17.46
C GLN A 121 -13.90 9.57 16.51
N LEU A 122 -14.75 8.71 17.03
CA LEU A 122 -15.80 8.05 16.28
C LEU A 122 -17.02 8.95 16.15
N PHE A 123 -17.51 9.09 14.92
CA PHE A 123 -18.75 9.80 14.60
C PHE A 123 -19.70 8.90 13.81
N VAL A 124 -20.98 9.19 13.92
CA VAL A 124 -22.04 8.57 13.12
C VAL A 124 -22.87 9.66 12.47
N ALA A 125 -23.04 9.58 11.15
CA ALA A 125 -23.93 10.40 10.33
C ALA A 125 -25.18 9.60 9.95
N GLY A 126 -26.29 10.27 9.64
CA GLY A 126 -27.44 9.63 8.99
C GLY A 126 -27.12 9.17 7.56
N ALA A 127 -27.98 8.34 6.97
CA ALA A 127 -27.83 7.84 5.59
C ALA A 127 -27.76 8.94 4.52
N ASP A 128 -28.20 10.13 4.84
CA ASP A 128 -28.09 11.33 4.00
C ASP A 128 -26.80 12.12 4.24
N GLY A 129 -25.87 11.59 5.07
CA GLY A 129 -24.60 12.24 5.44
C GLY A 129 -24.75 13.42 6.40
N ARG A 130 -25.94 13.63 6.96
CA ARG A 130 -26.25 14.71 7.91
C ARG A 130 -26.43 14.19 9.32
N HIS A 131 -26.78 15.09 10.27
CA HIS A 131 -27.04 14.74 11.68
C HIS A 131 -25.85 14.02 12.34
N VAL A 132 -24.65 14.52 12.10
CA VAL A 132 -23.39 13.94 12.59
C VAL A 132 -23.30 14.03 14.11
N LYS A 133 -23.08 12.89 14.76
CA LYS A 133 -23.02 12.75 16.22
C LYS A 133 -21.74 12.00 16.61
N GLN A 134 -21.02 12.51 17.60
CA GLN A 134 -19.91 11.79 18.23
C GLN A 134 -20.42 10.64 19.11
N ILE A 135 -19.76 9.49 19.02
CA ILE A 135 -20.08 8.31 19.82
C ILE A 135 -18.94 8.04 20.81
N GLY A 136 -19.25 8.14 22.10
CA GLY A 136 -18.28 7.93 23.16
C GLY A 136 -17.16 9.01 23.20
N ARG A 137 -16.11 8.68 23.94
CA ARG A 137 -14.85 9.44 23.98
C ARG A 137 -13.69 8.50 23.92
N LEU A 138 -12.81 8.71 22.97
CA LEU A 138 -11.62 7.88 22.73
C LEU A 138 -10.37 8.68 23.10
N ASN A 139 -9.47 8.05 23.86
CA ASN A 139 -8.16 8.59 24.20
C ASN A 139 -7.10 7.58 23.74
N GLY A 140 -6.66 7.71 22.50
CA GLY A 140 -5.72 6.79 21.89
C GLY A 140 -5.89 6.71 20.37
N ASN A 141 -5.17 5.76 19.76
CA ASN A 141 -5.25 5.50 18.34
C ASN A 141 -6.42 4.54 18.03
N VAL A 142 -7.18 4.85 16.98
CA VAL A 142 -8.37 4.10 16.54
C VAL A 142 -8.23 3.80 15.06
N ALA A 143 -8.58 2.59 14.65
CA ALA A 143 -8.52 2.19 13.25
C ALA A 143 -9.51 1.06 12.94
N ARG A 144 -9.83 0.87 11.65
CA ARG A 144 -10.62 -0.27 11.12
C ARG A 144 -11.99 -0.39 11.75
N LEU A 145 -12.89 0.53 11.41
CA LEU A 145 -14.27 0.50 11.87
C LEU A 145 -15.08 -0.64 11.21
N MET A 146 -15.91 -1.32 12.00
CA MET A 146 -16.88 -2.29 11.49
C MET A 146 -18.11 -2.34 12.39
N TRP A 147 -19.30 -2.21 11.83
CA TRP A 147 -20.54 -2.37 12.56
C TRP A 147 -20.77 -3.82 12.98
N SER A 148 -21.38 -4.02 14.16
CA SER A 148 -21.96 -5.31 14.52
C SER A 148 -23.11 -5.65 13.56
N PRO A 149 -23.38 -6.95 13.28
CA PRO A 149 -24.44 -7.36 12.35
C PRO A 149 -25.84 -6.84 12.70
N ASP A 150 -26.11 -6.57 13.99
CA ASP A 150 -27.38 -6.03 14.48
C ASP A 150 -27.43 -4.48 14.47
N GLY A 151 -26.34 -3.80 14.05
CA GLY A 151 -26.27 -2.34 13.98
C GLY A 151 -26.21 -1.60 15.33
N ARG A 152 -26.06 -2.32 16.45
CA ARG A 152 -26.09 -1.70 17.78
C ARG A 152 -24.73 -1.21 18.25
N ALA A 153 -23.65 -1.79 17.74
CA ALA A 153 -22.29 -1.46 18.13
C ALA A 153 -21.38 -1.23 16.91
N VAL A 154 -20.32 -0.47 17.11
CA VAL A 154 -19.18 -0.38 16.18
C VAL A 154 -17.99 -1.00 16.88
N ALA A 155 -17.33 -1.95 16.20
CA ALA A 155 -16.04 -2.49 16.60
C ALA A 155 -14.90 -1.70 15.95
N PHE A 156 -13.74 -1.68 16.58
CA PHE A 156 -12.52 -1.05 16.05
C PHE A 156 -11.27 -1.56 16.78
N LEU A 157 -10.12 -1.38 16.14
CA LEU A 157 -8.81 -1.59 16.76
C LEU A 157 -8.44 -0.34 17.57
N TYR A 158 -7.94 -0.55 18.78
CA TYR A 158 -7.69 0.53 19.72
C TYR A 158 -6.40 0.37 20.51
N ILE A 159 -5.52 1.37 20.43
CA ILE A 159 -4.36 1.51 21.30
C ILE A 159 -4.63 2.65 22.28
N ALA A 160 -4.87 2.30 23.54
CA ALA A 160 -5.18 3.28 24.57
C ALA A 160 -4.00 4.21 24.86
N ALA A 161 -4.28 5.50 25.01
CA ALA A 161 -3.31 6.56 25.28
C ALA A 161 -2.16 6.69 24.26
N ALA A 162 -2.29 6.09 23.07
CA ALA A 162 -1.34 6.30 21.98
C ALA A 162 -1.49 7.71 21.38
N HIS A 163 -0.34 8.35 21.12
CA HIS A 163 -0.29 9.72 20.59
C HIS A 163 0.13 9.78 19.12
N ARG A 164 0.31 8.62 18.47
CA ARG A 164 0.70 8.48 17.06
C ARG A 164 -0.05 7.34 16.41
N LYS A 165 -0.14 7.35 15.07
CA LYS A 165 -0.66 6.19 14.31
C LYS A 165 0.26 4.99 14.58
N ALA A 166 -0.34 3.81 14.71
CA ALA A 166 0.40 2.56 14.83
C ALA A 166 1.01 2.17 13.48
N GLY A 167 2.09 1.42 13.53
CA GLY A 167 2.69 0.81 12.36
C GLY A 167 4.08 1.33 12.00
N ALA A 168 4.94 0.45 11.51
CA ALA A 168 6.33 0.77 11.15
C ALA A 168 6.44 1.69 9.92
N LEU A 169 5.39 1.76 9.06
CA LEU A 169 5.32 2.69 7.93
C LEU A 169 5.16 4.16 8.36
N ALA A 170 4.54 4.40 9.52
CA ALA A 170 4.40 5.75 10.07
C ALA A 170 5.74 6.27 10.61
N PRO A 171 5.95 7.61 10.69
CA PRO A 171 7.12 8.15 11.37
C PRO A 171 7.20 7.64 12.80
N GLY A 172 8.32 7.00 13.15
CA GLY A 172 8.57 6.45 14.48
C GLY A 172 8.79 7.52 15.55
N ALA A 173 8.85 7.08 16.80
CA ALA A 173 9.37 7.91 17.87
C ALA A 173 10.90 7.81 17.91
N ARG A 174 11.59 8.85 18.41
CA ARG A 174 13.01 8.73 18.72
C ARG A 174 13.19 7.76 19.89
N ASP A 175 14.05 6.77 19.71
CA ASP A 175 14.39 5.82 20.77
C ASP A 175 15.30 6.48 21.80
N VAL A 176 14.71 6.94 22.92
CA VAL A 176 15.42 7.58 24.04
C VAL A 176 14.94 7.00 25.37
N GLY A 177 15.84 6.84 26.31
CA GLY A 177 15.53 6.30 27.65
C GLY A 177 15.58 4.77 27.70
N VAL A 178 14.64 4.16 28.38
CA VAL A 178 14.56 2.69 28.52
C VAL A 178 13.75 2.11 27.36
N ILE A 179 14.41 1.46 26.42
CA ILE A 179 13.79 0.88 25.24
C ILE A 179 12.98 -0.37 25.61
N GLY A 180 11.79 -0.49 25.05
CA GLY A 180 10.89 -1.63 25.31
C GLY A 180 10.18 -1.61 26.67
N SER A 181 10.27 -0.51 27.41
CA SER A 181 9.57 -0.36 28.70
C SER A 181 8.06 -0.15 28.57
N THR A 182 7.59 0.28 27.41
CA THR A 182 6.16 0.45 27.08
C THR A 182 5.78 -0.54 26.00
N VAL A 183 4.62 -1.18 26.18
CA VAL A 183 4.02 -2.09 25.22
C VAL A 183 2.72 -1.47 24.74
N ASP A 184 2.63 -1.19 23.45
CA ASP A 184 1.38 -0.77 22.81
C ASP A 184 0.54 -2.02 22.52
N GLU A 185 -0.60 -2.15 23.18
CA GLU A 185 -1.56 -3.24 22.93
C GLU A 185 -2.66 -2.76 22.01
N GLN A 186 -2.67 -3.22 20.77
CA GLN A 186 -3.78 -2.98 19.85
C GLN A 186 -4.91 -3.97 20.12
N ARG A 187 -5.90 -3.53 20.87
CA ARG A 187 -7.01 -4.36 21.34
C ARG A 187 -8.24 -4.19 20.45
N LEU A 188 -9.02 -5.26 20.30
CA LEU A 188 -10.36 -5.17 19.73
C LEU A 188 -11.33 -4.62 20.78
N VAL A 189 -12.01 -3.53 20.42
CA VAL A 189 -12.96 -2.82 21.27
C VAL A 189 -14.28 -2.67 20.53
N THR A 190 -15.39 -2.72 21.23
CA THR A 190 -16.70 -2.29 20.74
C THR A 190 -17.19 -1.08 21.50
N VAL A 191 -17.97 -0.23 20.82
CA VAL A 191 -18.73 0.86 21.42
C VAL A 191 -20.22 0.67 21.11
N ASP A 192 -21.06 0.73 22.12
CA ASP A 192 -22.50 0.78 21.93
C ASP A 192 -22.93 2.15 21.40
N VAL A 193 -23.60 2.20 20.26
CA VAL A 193 -23.89 3.44 19.54
C VAL A 193 -24.91 4.32 20.27
N ALA A 194 -25.83 3.71 21.04
CA ALA A 194 -26.84 4.45 21.77
C ALA A 194 -26.28 5.11 23.04
N THR A 195 -25.44 4.40 23.77
CA THR A 195 -24.92 4.81 25.08
C THR A 195 -23.51 5.39 25.05
N GLY A 196 -22.71 5.06 24.03
CA GLY A 196 -21.29 5.40 23.96
C GLY A 196 -20.41 4.53 24.89
N ALA A 197 -20.93 3.46 25.46
CA ALA A 197 -20.21 2.58 26.37
C ALA A 197 -19.18 1.73 25.60
N LEU A 198 -17.91 1.78 26.05
CA LEU A 198 -16.81 1.04 25.48
C LEU A 198 -16.65 -0.32 26.17
N ARG A 199 -16.36 -1.36 25.38
CA ARG A 199 -16.04 -2.69 25.87
C ARG A 199 -14.84 -3.27 25.14
N ARG A 200 -13.77 -3.61 25.86
CA ARG A 200 -12.63 -4.37 25.33
C ARG A 200 -13.01 -5.85 25.23
N LEU A 201 -12.80 -6.44 24.06
CA LEU A 201 -13.15 -7.83 23.77
C LEU A 201 -11.96 -8.79 23.89
N THR A 202 -10.76 -8.34 23.55
CA THR A 202 -9.57 -9.20 23.59
C THR A 202 -8.83 -9.06 24.94
N PRO A 203 -8.15 -10.14 25.40
CA PRO A 203 -7.38 -10.10 26.64
C PRO A 203 -6.16 -9.15 26.55
N ALA A 204 -5.63 -8.73 27.67
CA ALA A 204 -4.33 -8.07 27.75
C ALA A 204 -3.23 -8.96 27.15
N ASP A 205 -2.11 -8.39 26.80
CA ASP A 205 -1.01 -9.09 26.11
C ASP A 205 -1.43 -9.67 24.74
N SER A 206 -2.35 -8.98 24.05
CA SER A 206 -2.71 -9.29 22.67
C SER A 206 -2.59 -8.06 21.78
N TYR A 207 -2.04 -8.25 20.59
CA TYR A 207 -2.01 -7.28 19.52
C TYR A 207 -2.82 -7.82 18.35
N VAL A 208 -4.00 -7.24 18.10
CA VAL A 208 -4.92 -7.65 17.04
C VAL A 208 -4.60 -6.84 15.79
N TYR A 209 -4.40 -7.51 14.66
CA TYR A 209 -4.10 -6.86 13.38
C TYR A 209 -5.35 -6.61 12.55
N GLU A 210 -6.26 -7.60 12.53
CA GLU A 210 -7.47 -7.57 11.72
C GLU A 210 -8.58 -8.38 12.38
N TYR A 211 -9.82 -8.15 11.94
CA TYR A 211 -10.95 -8.88 12.49
C TYR A 211 -12.15 -8.89 11.54
N GLY A 212 -13.08 -9.84 11.77
CA GLY A 212 -14.35 -9.95 11.05
C GLY A 212 -15.44 -10.56 11.95
N TRP A 213 -16.64 -9.98 11.92
CA TRP A 213 -17.79 -10.46 12.69
C TRP A 213 -18.36 -11.76 12.13
N SER A 214 -18.78 -12.67 13.03
CA SER A 214 -19.69 -13.76 12.65
C SER A 214 -21.06 -13.19 12.24
N PRO A 215 -21.79 -13.85 11.32
CA PRO A 215 -23.05 -13.31 10.81
C PRO A 215 -24.15 -13.14 11.87
N ASP A 216 -24.11 -13.90 12.96
CA ASP A 216 -25.00 -13.81 14.11
C ASP A 216 -24.56 -12.79 15.17
N GLY A 217 -23.38 -12.19 15.02
CA GLY A 217 -22.81 -11.24 15.98
C GLY A 217 -22.31 -11.87 17.27
N GLY A 218 -22.34 -13.19 17.41
CA GLY A 218 -21.94 -13.91 18.62
C GLY A 218 -20.44 -14.05 18.79
N ALA A 219 -19.68 -13.99 17.69
CA ALA A 219 -18.23 -14.15 17.68
C ALA A 219 -17.53 -13.19 16.70
N ILE A 220 -16.22 -13.04 16.86
CA ILE A 220 -15.35 -12.30 15.95
C ILE A 220 -14.13 -13.16 15.65
N ALA A 221 -13.79 -13.31 14.37
CA ALA A 221 -12.50 -13.84 13.95
C ALA A 221 -11.44 -12.73 14.03
N VAL A 222 -10.26 -13.03 14.57
CA VAL A 222 -9.16 -12.06 14.68
C VAL A 222 -7.85 -12.69 14.22
N THR A 223 -7.03 -11.91 13.52
CA THR A 223 -5.61 -12.21 13.39
C THR A 223 -4.88 -11.47 14.53
N TYR A 224 -4.07 -12.19 15.31
CA TYR A 224 -3.40 -11.60 16.46
C TYR A 224 -2.09 -12.29 16.79
N ALA A 225 -1.21 -11.59 17.50
CA ALA A 225 -0.07 -12.17 18.19
C ALA A 225 0.00 -11.69 19.64
N LYS A 226 0.79 -12.38 20.46
CA LYS A 226 1.22 -11.87 21.76
C LYS A 226 2.39 -10.92 21.59
N GLY A 227 2.53 -9.99 22.53
CA GLY A 227 3.61 -9.00 22.53
C GLY A 227 3.22 -7.73 21.82
N ASN A 228 4.21 -7.04 21.25
CA ASN A 228 4.06 -5.65 20.83
C ASN A 228 4.25 -5.47 19.31
N GLY A 229 3.41 -4.63 18.74
CA GLY A 229 3.60 -3.98 17.45
C GLY A 229 3.54 -4.91 16.24
N ASP A 230 3.90 -4.33 15.10
CA ASP A 230 3.79 -4.97 13.79
C ASP A 230 4.80 -6.11 13.59
N ASN A 231 5.87 -6.14 14.37
CA ASN A 231 6.90 -7.17 14.30
C ASN A 231 6.35 -8.59 14.40
N ASN A 232 5.34 -8.77 15.23
CA ASN A 232 4.77 -10.09 15.49
C ASN A 232 3.69 -10.49 14.48
N TRP A 233 3.39 -9.71 13.45
CA TRP A 233 2.44 -10.09 12.42
C TRP A 233 2.83 -11.39 11.73
N TRP A 234 4.11 -11.62 11.50
CA TRP A 234 4.63 -12.85 10.86
C TRP A 234 4.45 -14.13 11.68
N ILE A 235 4.18 -14.00 12.98
CA ILE A 235 3.84 -15.12 13.87
C ILE A 235 2.37 -15.06 14.33
N ALA A 236 1.58 -14.21 13.71
CA ALA A 236 0.16 -14.06 14.01
C ALA A 236 -0.60 -15.35 13.70
N ARG A 237 -1.63 -15.55 14.48
CA ARG A 237 -2.55 -16.67 14.36
C ARG A 237 -3.99 -16.19 14.23
N LEU A 238 -4.82 -17.01 13.60
CA LEU A 238 -6.26 -16.80 13.58
C LEU A 238 -6.86 -17.31 14.88
N ALA A 239 -7.70 -16.49 15.53
CA ALA A 239 -8.46 -16.88 16.70
C ALA A 239 -9.93 -16.47 16.55
N ARG A 240 -10.78 -17.14 17.34
CA ARG A 240 -12.19 -16.80 17.54
C ARG A 240 -12.36 -16.16 18.92
N VAL A 241 -13.01 -15.01 18.98
CA VAL A 241 -13.35 -14.27 20.19
C VAL A 241 -14.85 -14.33 20.39
N GLU A 242 -15.31 -14.88 21.52
CA GLU A 242 -16.73 -14.88 21.91
C GLU A 242 -17.14 -13.47 22.40
N VAL A 243 -18.09 -12.84 21.74
CA VAL A 243 -18.49 -11.46 22.07
C VAL A 243 -19.06 -11.36 23.49
N ALA A 244 -19.83 -12.32 23.94
CA ALA A 244 -20.47 -12.28 25.27
C ALA A 244 -19.45 -12.34 26.41
N SER A 245 -18.45 -13.21 26.35
CA SER A 245 -17.49 -13.47 27.44
C SER A 245 -16.14 -12.78 27.24
N GLY A 246 -15.73 -12.46 26.00
CA GLY A 246 -14.36 -12.09 25.65
C GLY A 246 -13.38 -13.27 25.64
N THR A 247 -13.89 -14.52 25.72
CA THR A 247 -13.05 -15.71 25.61
C THR A 247 -12.45 -15.81 24.22
N MET A 248 -11.14 -15.96 24.13
CA MET A 248 -10.40 -16.09 22.87
C MET A 248 -9.83 -17.50 22.75
N ARG A 249 -10.04 -18.13 21.58
CA ARG A 249 -9.55 -19.47 21.26
C ARG A 249 -8.81 -19.46 19.91
N ASP A 250 -7.58 -19.95 19.91
CA ASP A 250 -6.81 -20.15 18.67
C ASP A 250 -7.50 -21.17 17.77
N LEU A 251 -7.52 -20.87 16.47
CA LEU A 251 -8.08 -21.74 15.43
C LEU A 251 -6.98 -22.25 14.48
N PHE A 252 -6.16 -21.33 13.95
CA PHE A 252 -5.19 -21.66 12.92
C PHE A 252 -3.89 -20.87 13.11
N ALA A 253 -2.76 -21.57 13.17
CA ALA A 253 -1.44 -20.99 13.41
C ALA A 253 -0.42 -21.59 12.43
N PRO A 254 -0.44 -21.19 11.15
CA PRO A 254 0.48 -21.69 10.13
C PRO A 254 1.87 -21.04 10.27
N PRO A 255 2.91 -21.61 9.60
CA PRO A 255 4.24 -21.03 9.56
C PRO A 255 4.37 -19.92 8.48
N PHE A 256 3.32 -19.15 8.25
CA PHE A 256 3.26 -18.04 7.30
C PHE A 256 2.25 -17.00 7.80
N GLN A 257 2.25 -15.83 7.18
CA GLN A 257 1.46 -14.68 7.58
C GLN A 257 0.00 -14.81 7.17
N LEU A 258 -0.92 -14.27 8.00
CA LEU A 258 -2.36 -14.27 7.79
C LEU A 258 -2.90 -12.85 7.65
N ASN A 259 -3.95 -12.68 6.79
CA ASN A 259 -4.59 -11.40 6.53
C ASN A 259 -6.10 -11.57 6.20
N ASP A 260 -6.90 -10.52 6.41
CA ASP A 260 -8.31 -10.34 6.02
C ASP A 260 -9.24 -11.51 6.42
N PRO A 261 -9.39 -11.83 7.73
CA PRO A 261 -10.25 -12.91 8.20
C PRO A 261 -11.73 -12.54 8.06
N GLN A 262 -12.52 -13.34 7.31
CA GLN A 262 -13.93 -13.09 7.07
C GLN A 262 -14.79 -14.33 7.23
N TRP A 263 -15.88 -14.21 7.99
CA TRP A 263 -16.86 -15.27 8.17
C TRP A 263 -17.74 -15.43 6.92
N SER A 264 -18.04 -16.69 6.58
CA SER A 264 -19.07 -17.00 5.60
C SER A 264 -20.46 -16.54 6.07
N PRO A 265 -21.38 -16.19 5.15
CA PRO A 265 -22.73 -15.72 5.52
C PRO A 265 -23.56 -16.70 6.35
N ASP A 266 -23.28 -17.99 6.26
CA ASP A 266 -23.91 -19.06 7.05
C ASP A 266 -23.18 -19.38 8.35
N GLY A 267 -22.05 -18.74 8.62
CA GLY A 267 -21.24 -18.94 9.82
C GLY A 267 -20.45 -20.26 9.85
N SER A 268 -20.47 -21.04 8.78
CA SER A 268 -19.86 -22.36 8.75
C SER A 268 -18.33 -22.33 8.53
N ARG A 269 -17.77 -21.22 8.07
CA ARG A 269 -16.34 -21.07 7.72
C ARG A 269 -15.81 -19.69 7.98
N ILE A 270 -14.49 -19.58 8.13
CA ILE A 270 -13.74 -18.34 8.09
C ILE A 270 -12.80 -18.42 6.91
N ALA A 271 -12.88 -17.47 5.98
CA ALA A 271 -11.90 -17.28 4.92
C ALA A 271 -10.79 -16.37 5.43
N VAL A 272 -9.54 -16.69 5.10
CA VAL A 272 -8.37 -15.90 5.47
C VAL A 272 -7.30 -16.02 4.37
N ILE A 273 -6.60 -14.92 4.08
CA ILE A 273 -5.47 -14.92 3.15
C ILE A 273 -4.23 -15.41 3.91
N GLY A 274 -3.44 -16.27 3.27
CA GLY A 274 -2.20 -16.78 3.86
C GLY A 274 -1.06 -16.82 2.85
N GLY A 275 0.09 -16.26 3.19
CA GLY A 275 1.25 -16.22 2.31
C GLY A 275 2.54 -15.93 3.06
N ILE A 276 3.68 -16.08 2.35
CA ILE A 276 4.98 -15.74 2.95
C ILE A 276 5.07 -14.26 3.34
N MET A 277 4.37 -13.39 2.61
CA MET A 277 4.19 -11.98 2.93
C MET A 277 2.72 -11.62 2.72
N SER A 278 2.05 -11.24 3.78
CA SER A 278 0.62 -10.87 3.78
C SER A 278 0.34 -10.01 5.00
N ASP A 279 0.84 -8.77 4.99
CA ASP A 279 0.71 -7.80 6.08
C ASP A 279 0.01 -6.51 5.63
N PHE A 280 -0.04 -5.52 6.50
CA PHE A 280 -0.68 -4.22 6.25
C PHE A 280 0.00 -3.42 5.13
N GLY A 281 1.29 -3.64 4.88
CA GLY A 281 2.06 -2.95 3.83
C GLY A 281 2.03 -3.67 2.48
N SER A 282 1.84 -5.00 2.52
CA SER A 282 1.91 -5.83 1.31
C SER A 282 1.11 -7.12 1.50
N THR A 283 -0.12 -7.15 0.99
CA THR A 283 -1.03 -8.29 1.13
C THR A 283 -1.06 -9.13 -0.15
N GLY A 284 -0.77 -10.42 0.00
CA GLY A 284 -0.89 -11.41 -1.08
C GLY A 284 -0.71 -12.83 -0.55
N GLY A 285 -1.28 -13.80 -1.24
CA GLY A 285 -1.15 -15.20 -0.84
C GLY A 285 -2.27 -16.08 -1.42
N ASP A 286 -2.38 -17.29 -0.88
CA ASP A 286 -3.47 -18.22 -1.16
C ASP A 286 -4.65 -17.99 -0.20
N LEU A 287 -5.83 -18.46 -0.58
CA LEU A 287 -7.03 -18.41 0.25
C LEU A 287 -7.17 -19.67 1.08
N TYR A 288 -7.28 -19.51 2.39
CA TYR A 288 -7.57 -20.59 3.33
C TYR A 288 -9.00 -20.52 3.84
N LEU A 289 -9.66 -21.68 3.94
CA LEU A 289 -10.97 -21.84 4.58
C LEU A 289 -10.78 -22.62 5.87
N VAL A 290 -11.16 -22.00 6.99
CA VAL A 290 -10.98 -22.53 8.34
C VAL A 290 -12.34 -22.84 8.96
N ASP A 291 -12.49 -24.02 9.54
CA ASP A 291 -13.66 -24.40 10.34
C ASP A 291 -13.63 -23.67 11.69
N PRO A 292 -14.64 -22.85 12.02
CA PRO A 292 -14.64 -22.06 13.26
C PRO A 292 -14.86 -22.89 14.53
N GLY A 293 -15.27 -24.15 14.40
CA GLY A 293 -15.47 -25.10 15.50
C GLY A 293 -14.23 -25.90 15.81
N THR A 294 -13.56 -26.48 14.80
CA THR A 294 -12.40 -27.37 14.96
C THR A 294 -11.06 -26.66 14.76
N GLY A 295 -11.00 -25.64 13.91
CA GLY A 295 -9.77 -24.98 13.46
C GLY A 295 -9.13 -25.67 12.25
N ASP A 296 -9.76 -26.72 11.69
CA ASP A 296 -9.29 -27.37 10.48
C ASP A 296 -9.26 -26.37 9.32
N ALA A 297 -8.10 -26.26 8.67
CA ALA A 297 -7.85 -25.31 7.60
C ALA A 297 -7.56 -26.04 6.28
N ARG A 298 -8.13 -25.52 5.19
CA ARG A 298 -7.91 -26.01 3.84
C ARG A 298 -7.52 -24.85 2.92
N ASP A 299 -6.45 -25.02 2.16
CA ASP A 299 -6.14 -24.15 1.04
C ASP A 299 -7.21 -24.32 -0.06
N ALA A 300 -7.84 -23.21 -0.45
CA ALA A 300 -8.89 -23.16 -1.47
C ALA A 300 -8.36 -22.75 -2.86
N THR A 301 -7.11 -22.27 -2.94
CA THR A 301 -6.46 -21.81 -4.18
C THR A 301 -5.07 -22.41 -4.40
N PRO A 302 -4.85 -23.71 -4.14
CA PRO A 302 -3.53 -24.30 -4.20
C PRO A 302 -2.95 -24.21 -5.61
N GLY A 303 -1.76 -23.62 -5.74
CA GLY A 303 -1.09 -23.44 -7.02
C GLY A 303 -1.78 -22.48 -8.00
N ALA A 304 -2.64 -21.60 -7.51
CA ALA A 304 -3.28 -20.59 -8.33
C ALA A 304 -2.23 -19.67 -9.00
N PRO A 305 -2.43 -19.26 -10.26
CA PRO A 305 -1.50 -18.36 -10.96
C PRO A 305 -1.75 -16.85 -10.62
N PHE A 306 -2.21 -16.58 -9.42
CA PHE A 306 -2.50 -15.25 -8.89
C PHE A 306 -2.23 -15.24 -7.38
N SER A 307 -2.17 -14.04 -6.78
CA SER A 307 -2.08 -13.86 -5.32
C SER A 307 -3.29 -13.07 -4.83
N VAL A 308 -4.04 -13.60 -3.86
CA VAL A 308 -5.24 -12.94 -3.31
C VAL A 308 -4.81 -11.76 -2.46
N GLN A 309 -5.39 -10.58 -2.73
CA GLN A 309 -5.10 -9.33 -2.00
C GLN A 309 -6.22 -8.96 -1.02
N SER A 310 -7.46 -9.22 -1.38
CA SER A 310 -8.61 -9.02 -0.50
C SER A 310 -9.79 -9.88 -0.94
N LEU A 311 -10.73 -10.12 -0.04
CA LEU A 311 -11.83 -11.04 -0.28
C LEU A 311 -13.16 -10.52 0.28
N ARG A 312 -14.27 -10.97 -0.33
CA ARG A 312 -15.64 -10.80 0.20
C ARG A 312 -16.46 -12.03 -0.15
N TRP A 313 -17.22 -12.53 0.80
CA TRP A 313 -18.18 -13.58 0.54
C TRP A 313 -19.34 -13.06 -0.32
N ASN A 314 -19.59 -13.72 -1.44
CA ASN A 314 -20.78 -13.50 -2.27
C ASN A 314 -21.98 -14.25 -1.67
N ASP A 315 -21.78 -15.55 -1.38
CA ASP A 315 -22.71 -16.42 -0.69
C ASP A 315 -21.91 -17.51 0.06
N ALA A 316 -22.59 -18.52 0.67
CA ALA A 316 -21.92 -19.59 1.42
C ALA A 316 -21.05 -20.51 0.55
N SER A 317 -21.15 -20.43 -0.79
CA SER A 317 -20.44 -21.29 -1.76
C SER A 317 -19.43 -20.55 -2.62
N SER A 318 -19.40 -19.21 -2.58
CA SER A 318 -18.53 -18.41 -3.45
C SER A 318 -18.00 -17.15 -2.80
N LEU A 319 -16.78 -16.78 -3.20
CA LEU A 319 -16.10 -15.53 -2.80
C LEU A 319 -15.76 -14.71 -4.03
N ASP A 320 -15.84 -13.40 -3.87
CA ASP A 320 -15.23 -12.43 -4.76
C ASP A 320 -13.87 -12.03 -4.20
N LEU A 321 -12.84 -12.09 -5.06
CA LEU A 321 -11.43 -11.89 -4.72
C LEU A 321 -10.87 -10.76 -5.56
N VAL A 322 -10.31 -9.74 -4.97
CA VAL A 322 -9.34 -8.89 -5.67
C VAL A 322 -8.00 -9.58 -5.59
N ALA A 323 -7.42 -9.87 -6.74
CA ALA A 323 -6.20 -10.65 -6.85
C ALA A 323 -5.17 -9.96 -7.74
N HIS A 324 -3.92 -10.03 -7.33
CA HIS A 324 -2.79 -9.74 -8.19
C HIS A 324 -2.67 -10.81 -9.28
N VAL A 325 -2.56 -10.37 -10.53
CA VAL A 325 -2.19 -11.18 -11.70
C VAL A 325 -0.95 -10.56 -12.33
N PRO A 326 -0.26 -11.18 -13.29
CA PRO A 326 0.98 -10.62 -13.82
C PRO A 326 0.82 -9.17 -14.35
N GLY A 327 1.29 -8.20 -13.58
CA GLY A 327 1.28 -6.76 -13.92
C GLY A 327 -0.04 -6.02 -13.69
N ALA A 328 -1.08 -6.66 -13.15
CA ALA A 328 -2.39 -6.03 -12.98
C ALA A 328 -3.13 -6.59 -11.74
N MET A 329 -4.34 -6.07 -11.50
CA MET A 329 -5.27 -6.60 -10.51
C MET A 329 -6.59 -6.96 -11.18
N HIS A 330 -7.13 -8.13 -10.83
CA HIS A 330 -8.41 -8.60 -11.32
C HIS A 330 -9.41 -8.78 -10.17
N LEU A 331 -10.68 -8.61 -10.45
CA LEU A 331 -11.76 -9.10 -9.60
C LEU A 331 -12.19 -10.47 -10.11
N LEU A 332 -12.03 -11.49 -9.29
CA LEU A 332 -12.33 -12.88 -9.60
C LEU A 332 -13.46 -13.37 -8.70
N ARG A 333 -14.33 -14.26 -9.20
CA ARG A 333 -15.24 -15.04 -8.37
C ARG A 333 -14.73 -16.46 -8.26
N LEU A 334 -14.53 -16.94 -7.05
CA LEU A 334 -14.13 -18.31 -6.73
C LEU A 334 -15.35 -19.12 -6.27
N ASP A 335 -15.60 -20.26 -6.92
CA ASP A 335 -16.47 -21.32 -6.42
C ASP A 335 -15.66 -22.25 -5.50
N ILE A 336 -16.00 -22.28 -4.21
CA ILE A 336 -15.20 -23.02 -3.21
C ILE A 336 -15.35 -24.54 -3.28
N SER A 337 -16.40 -25.02 -3.94
CA SER A 337 -16.65 -26.45 -4.10
C SER A 337 -15.79 -27.07 -5.21
N THR A 338 -15.56 -26.30 -6.27
CA THR A 338 -14.82 -26.73 -7.46
C THR A 338 -13.41 -26.17 -7.52
N GLY A 339 -13.09 -25.12 -6.76
CA GLY A 339 -11.84 -24.35 -6.87
C GLY A 339 -11.76 -23.51 -8.16
N ARG A 340 -12.84 -23.42 -8.91
CA ARG A 340 -12.85 -22.71 -10.20
C ARG A 340 -13.04 -21.21 -10.00
N THR A 341 -12.21 -20.41 -10.70
CA THR A 341 -12.35 -18.97 -10.75
C THR A 341 -12.98 -18.48 -12.05
N THR A 342 -13.77 -17.40 -11.95
CA THR A 342 -14.32 -16.65 -13.08
C THR A 342 -13.91 -15.20 -12.97
N THR A 343 -13.33 -14.63 -14.02
CA THR A 343 -12.96 -13.21 -14.02
C THR A 343 -14.21 -12.34 -14.19
N LEU A 344 -14.47 -11.50 -13.21
CA LEU A 344 -15.54 -10.48 -13.26
C LEU A 344 -15.03 -9.17 -13.85
N ILE A 345 -13.82 -8.76 -13.48
CA ILE A 345 -13.11 -7.60 -14.03
C ILE A 345 -11.66 -8.05 -14.29
N GLY A 346 -11.21 -7.90 -15.55
CA GLY A 346 -9.86 -8.34 -15.95
C GLY A 346 -9.32 -7.41 -17.03
N ARG A 347 -8.61 -6.36 -16.63
CA ARG A 347 -7.93 -5.39 -17.49
C ARG A 347 -6.57 -5.05 -16.89
N ASP A 348 -5.74 -4.36 -17.68
CA ASP A 348 -4.45 -3.81 -17.20
C ASP A 348 -4.71 -2.58 -16.33
N GLU A 349 -5.16 -2.85 -15.11
CA GLU A 349 -5.54 -1.81 -14.13
C GLU A 349 -5.15 -2.20 -12.70
N SER A 350 -5.18 -1.23 -11.81
CA SER A 350 -5.15 -1.40 -10.37
C SER A 350 -6.56 -1.23 -9.80
N ILE A 351 -6.91 -2.09 -8.85
CA ILE A 351 -8.11 -2.01 -8.04
C ILE A 351 -7.67 -1.61 -6.63
N GLY A 352 -8.11 -0.45 -6.18
CA GLY A 352 -7.87 0.02 -4.82
C GLY A 352 -8.89 -0.54 -3.84
N SER A 353 -9.36 0.30 -2.91
CA SER A 353 -10.43 -0.09 -1.99
C SER A 353 -11.69 -0.51 -2.73
N TRP A 354 -12.39 -1.50 -2.18
CA TRP A 354 -13.65 -1.98 -2.73
C TRP A 354 -14.59 -2.49 -1.64
N SER A 355 -15.87 -2.47 -1.94
CA SER A 355 -16.91 -3.09 -1.11
C SER A 355 -17.99 -3.74 -1.98
N SER A 356 -18.75 -4.67 -1.39
CA SER A 356 -19.87 -5.34 -2.05
C SER A 356 -21.05 -5.47 -1.12
N ILE A 357 -22.27 -5.41 -1.66
CA ILE A 357 -23.45 -5.80 -0.90
C ILE A 357 -23.49 -7.31 -0.73
N ARG A 358 -24.19 -7.76 0.31
CA ARG A 358 -24.41 -9.21 0.52
C ARG A 358 -25.08 -9.81 -0.73
N GLY A 359 -24.57 -10.96 -1.18
CA GLY A 359 -25.04 -11.61 -2.40
C GLY A 359 -24.38 -11.08 -3.68
N GLY A 360 -23.39 -10.18 -3.59
CA GLY A 360 -22.48 -9.78 -4.68
C GLY A 360 -23.16 -9.24 -5.95
N SER A 361 -24.45 -8.81 -5.85
CA SER A 361 -25.18 -8.28 -7.00
C SER A 361 -24.73 -6.87 -7.40
N ALA A 362 -24.11 -6.13 -6.47
CA ALA A 362 -23.49 -4.84 -6.72
C ALA A 362 -22.22 -4.67 -5.90
N ILE A 363 -21.26 -3.96 -6.48
CA ILE A 363 -19.98 -3.61 -5.87
C ILE A 363 -19.70 -2.12 -6.05
N ALA A 364 -18.84 -1.57 -5.21
CA ALA A 364 -18.19 -0.29 -5.42
C ALA A 364 -16.69 -0.46 -5.29
N LEU A 365 -15.91 0.22 -6.11
CA LEU A 365 -14.45 0.14 -6.07
C LEU A 365 -13.78 1.37 -6.68
N VAL A 366 -12.53 1.61 -6.29
CA VAL A 366 -11.64 2.58 -6.93
C VAL A 366 -10.82 1.86 -8.00
N ARG A 367 -10.83 2.37 -9.23
CA ARG A 367 -10.03 1.84 -10.35
C ARG A 367 -9.13 2.91 -10.91
N SER A 368 -7.93 2.52 -11.30
CA SER A 368 -6.95 3.32 -12.01
C SER A 368 -6.17 2.48 -13.01
N SER A 369 -5.63 3.12 -14.06
CA SER A 369 -4.72 2.47 -15.01
C SER A 369 -3.66 3.48 -15.46
N PHE A 370 -2.80 3.10 -16.40
CA PHE A 370 -1.91 4.08 -17.05
C PHE A 370 -2.70 5.13 -17.88
N ASP A 371 -3.88 4.80 -18.37
CA ASP A 371 -4.66 5.67 -19.25
C ASP A 371 -5.79 6.41 -18.52
N HIS A 372 -6.20 5.91 -17.37
CA HIS A 372 -7.33 6.44 -16.62
C HIS A 372 -6.95 6.76 -15.19
N PRO A 373 -7.18 7.99 -14.72
CA PRO A 373 -6.94 8.38 -13.33
C PRO A 373 -7.89 7.65 -12.39
N PRO A 374 -7.56 7.60 -11.07
CA PRO A 374 -8.41 6.94 -10.09
C PRO A 374 -9.80 7.59 -10.03
N GLU A 375 -10.84 6.76 -10.14
CA GLU A 375 -12.24 7.14 -9.95
C GLU A 375 -13.01 6.03 -9.24
N VAL A 376 -14.10 6.41 -8.57
CA VAL A 376 -15.06 5.47 -7.96
C VAL A 376 -16.01 4.94 -9.02
N PHE A 377 -16.14 3.63 -9.07
CA PHE A 377 -17.12 2.91 -9.90
C PHE A 377 -18.05 2.10 -9.00
N ALA A 378 -19.31 1.97 -9.38
CA ALA A 378 -20.25 1.12 -8.67
C ALA A 378 -21.30 0.52 -9.63
N GLY A 379 -21.97 -0.54 -9.17
CA GLY A 379 -23.02 -1.27 -9.88
C GLY A 379 -22.77 -2.77 -9.94
N PRO A 380 -23.54 -3.51 -10.73
CA PRO A 380 -23.27 -4.91 -10.99
C PRO A 380 -21.87 -5.09 -11.60
N PRO A 381 -21.09 -6.14 -11.23
CA PRO A 381 -19.73 -6.33 -11.74
C PRO A 381 -19.61 -6.32 -13.27
N ALA A 382 -20.63 -6.85 -13.97
CA ALA A 382 -20.68 -6.84 -15.44
C ALA A 382 -21.09 -5.49 -16.06
N ALA A 383 -21.56 -4.53 -15.26
CA ALA A 383 -22.12 -3.25 -15.72
C ALA A 383 -21.77 -2.10 -14.77
N LEU A 384 -20.50 -2.03 -14.36
CA LEU A 384 -20.01 -0.94 -13.53
C LEU A 384 -20.09 0.39 -14.29
N HIS A 385 -20.58 1.42 -13.61
CA HIS A 385 -20.57 2.79 -14.11
C HIS A 385 -19.72 3.68 -13.18
N ARG A 386 -19.12 4.72 -13.77
CA ARG A 386 -18.35 5.70 -13.01
C ARG A 386 -19.29 6.57 -12.19
N VAL A 387 -19.03 6.63 -10.87
CA VAL A 387 -19.80 7.42 -9.90
C VAL A 387 -19.13 8.76 -9.67
N SER A 388 -17.82 8.77 -9.39
CA SER A 388 -17.06 10.00 -9.20
C SER A 388 -16.56 10.57 -10.54
N ASN A 389 -16.28 11.86 -10.55
CA ASN A 389 -15.68 12.57 -11.68
C ASN A 389 -14.64 13.57 -11.18
N ARG A 390 -13.87 13.15 -10.17
CA ARG A 390 -12.93 14.01 -9.45
C ARG A 390 -11.71 14.35 -10.28
N ASN A 391 -11.29 13.42 -11.12
CA ASN A 391 -10.08 13.51 -11.94
C ASN A 391 -10.37 13.75 -13.44
N ALA A 392 -11.54 14.28 -13.78
CA ALA A 392 -11.93 14.49 -15.19
C ALA A 392 -10.96 15.37 -16.02
N HIS A 393 -10.21 16.23 -15.34
CA HIS A 393 -9.24 17.14 -15.96
C HIS A 393 -7.79 16.73 -15.74
N ALA A 394 -7.56 15.55 -15.15
CA ALA A 394 -6.20 15.05 -14.93
C ALA A 394 -5.49 14.80 -16.27
N VAL A 395 -4.23 15.19 -16.34
CA VAL A 395 -3.40 15.06 -17.54
C VAL A 395 -2.35 13.98 -17.31
N ARG A 396 -2.24 13.06 -18.26
CA ARG A 396 -1.20 12.04 -18.27
C ARG A 396 0.17 12.67 -18.56
N LEU A 397 1.17 12.35 -17.75
CA LEU A 397 2.51 12.95 -17.76
C LEU A 397 3.58 12.01 -18.34
N TYR A 398 3.20 11.03 -19.13
CA TYR A 398 4.07 10.06 -19.83
C TYR A 398 3.41 9.60 -21.12
N GLY A 399 4.16 8.89 -21.95
CA GLY A 399 3.67 8.28 -23.19
C GLY A 399 2.81 7.03 -22.94
N LYS A 400 2.87 6.06 -23.84
CA LYS A 400 2.21 4.77 -23.65
C LYS A 400 2.94 3.91 -22.62
N ALA A 401 2.25 2.98 -21.98
CA ALA A 401 2.82 1.89 -21.22
C ALA A 401 2.62 0.56 -21.95
N VAL A 402 3.62 -0.33 -21.90
CA VAL A 402 3.59 -1.63 -22.57
C VAL A 402 4.00 -2.70 -21.57
N SER A 403 3.19 -3.74 -21.43
CA SER A 403 3.56 -4.94 -20.66
C SER A 403 4.58 -5.76 -21.46
N LEU A 404 5.75 -6.00 -20.87
CA LEU A 404 6.78 -6.87 -21.41
C LEU A 404 6.78 -8.20 -20.66
N ARG A 405 7.18 -9.28 -21.38
CA ARG A 405 7.42 -10.59 -20.79
C ARG A 405 8.75 -11.12 -21.29
N TRP A 406 9.48 -11.78 -20.41
CA TRP A 406 10.75 -12.43 -20.74
C TRP A 406 10.92 -13.70 -19.92
N THR A 407 11.82 -14.55 -20.35
CA THR A 407 12.19 -15.76 -19.60
C THR A 407 13.47 -15.49 -18.84
N SER A 408 13.49 -15.84 -17.55
CA SER A 408 14.66 -15.85 -16.70
C SER A 408 14.69 -17.14 -15.89
N ASP A 409 15.75 -17.93 -16.04
CA ASP A 409 15.79 -19.32 -15.58
C ASP A 409 14.53 -20.10 -16.10
N SER A 410 13.70 -20.62 -15.21
CA SER A 410 12.46 -21.34 -15.54
C SER A 410 11.20 -20.47 -15.47
N PHE A 411 11.33 -19.19 -15.11
CA PHE A 411 10.17 -18.31 -14.89
C PHE A 411 9.85 -17.44 -16.11
N SER A 412 8.56 -17.21 -16.33
CA SER A 412 8.07 -16.15 -17.21
C SER A 412 7.87 -14.91 -16.36
N VAL A 413 8.75 -13.94 -16.48
CA VAL A 413 8.73 -12.68 -15.72
C VAL A 413 8.01 -11.61 -16.50
N GLN A 414 7.31 -10.72 -15.79
CA GLN A 414 6.57 -9.61 -16.38
C GLN A 414 7.11 -8.27 -15.86
N GLY A 415 7.00 -7.20 -16.64
CA GLY A 415 7.26 -5.83 -16.23
C GLY A 415 6.60 -4.83 -17.16
N TRP A 416 6.56 -3.57 -16.71
CA TRP A 416 6.01 -2.47 -17.49
C TRP A 416 7.12 -1.60 -18.07
N LEU A 417 7.04 -1.30 -19.37
CA LEU A 417 7.86 -0.30 -20.03
C LEU A 417 7.01 0.93 -20.36
N VAL A 418 7.31 2.05 -19.68
CA VAL A 418 6.61 3.32 -19.86
C VAL A 418 7.47 4.24 -20.72
N TYR A 419 6.86 4.80 -21.74
CA TYR A 419 7.50 5.63 -22.76
C TYR A 419 7.62 7.08 -22.31
N PRO A 420 8.67 7.81 -22.75
CA PRO A 420 8.75 9.25 -22.57
C PRO A 420 7.50 9.99 -23.06
N LEU A 421 7.19 11.13 -22.43
CA LEU A 421 6.03 11.95 -22.80
C LEU A 421 6.11 12.38 -24.28
N ASP A 422 7.29 12.86 -24.72
CA ASP A 422 7.54 13.34 -26.09
C ASP A 422 8.27 12.27 -26.92
N TYR A 423 7.79 11.03 -26.88
CA TYR A 423 8.42 9.93 -27.61
C TYR A 423 8.44 10.15 -29.12
N ASN A 424 9.63 10.05 -29.72
CA ASN A 424 9.86 10.08 -31.17
C ASN A 424 10.65 8.82 -31.60
N PRO A 425 10.11 7.97 -32.47
CA PRO A 425 10.78 6.72 -32.87
C PRO A 425 12.11 6.91 -33.60
N GLY A 426 12.40 8.12 -34.10
CA GLY A 426 13.69 8.46 -34.75
C GLY A 426 14.82 8.83 -33.78
N ARG A 427 14.60 8.75 -32.45
CA ARG A 427 15.59 9.12 -31.42
C ARG A 427 15.84 7.93 -30.51
N THR A 428 17.03 7.89 -29.91
CA THR A 428 17.36 7.00 -28.79
C THR A 428 17.26 7.75 -27.47
N TYR A 429 16.91 7.03 -26.41
CA TYR A 429 16.58 7.60 -25.10
C TYR A 429 17.31 6.88 -23.96
N PRO A 430 17.62 7.56 -22.86
CA PRO A 430 18.03 6.90 -21.63
C PRO A 430 16.86 6.12 -21.03
N MET A 431 17.17 5.14 -20.17
CA MET A 431 16.18 4.39 -19.40
C MET A 431 16.53 4.35 -17.93
N VAL A 432 15.53 4.50 -17.06
CA VAL A 432 15.65 4.24 -15.63
C VAL A 432 14.81 3.01 -15.27
N THR A 433 15.45 2.01 -14.68
CA THR A 433 14.78 0.86 -14.07
C THR A 433 14.33 1.25 -12.67
N VAL A 434 13.04 1.04 -12.36
CA VAL A 434 12.42 1.35 -11.05
C VAL A 434 11.98 0.05 -10.42
N ILE A 435 12.72 -0.41 -9.40
CA ILE A 435 12.45 -1.68 -8.69
C ILE A 435 11.55 -1.39 -7.50
N HIS A 436 10.48 -2.18 -7.37
CA HIS A 436 9.53 -2.02 -6.26
C HIS A 436 10.07 -2.53 -4.92
N GLY A 437 9.46 -2.09 -3.83
CA GLY A 437 9.71 -2.58 -2.47
C GLY A 437 9.03 -3.92 -2.17
N GLY A 438 8.97 -4.30 -0.93
CA GLY A 438 8.41 -5.56 -0.46
C GLY A 438 9.45 -6.35 0.35
N PRO A 439 9.95 -7.53 -0.07
CA PRO A 439 10.15 -8.04 -1.44
C PRO A 439 8.90 -8.45 -2.20
N SER A 440 7.89 -8.94 -1.51
CA SER A 440 6.66 -9.37 -2.16
C SER A 440 5.68 -8.20 -2.30
N ALA A 441 5.66 -7.63 -3.49
CA ALA A 441 4.75 -6.57 -3.95
C ALA A 441 4.59 -6.70 -5.47
N GLN A 442 4.10 -5.68 -6.14
CA GLN A 442 3.98 -5.66 -7.59
C GLN A 442 3.99 -4.23 -8.13
N SER A 443 4.73 -4.01 -9.22
CA SER A 443 4.60 -2.80 -10.04
C SER A 443 3.29 -2.85 -10.82
N LEU A 444 2.33 -2.02 -10.43
CA LEU A 444 0.98 -1.95 -10.99
C LEU A 444 0.79 -0.71 -11.87
N PRO A 445 -0.19 -0.73 -12.80
CA PRO A 445 -0.62 0.45 -13.53
C PRO A 445 -1.06 1.56 -12.58
N SER A 446 -0.52 2.76 -12.77
CA SER A 446 -0.86 3.94 -11.99
C SER A 446 -0.81 5.19 -12.84
N PHE A 447 -1.88 6.00 -12.82
CA PHE A 447 -1.97 7.22 -13.62
C PHE A 447 -1.00 8.31 -13.15
N ALA A 448 -0.77 8.42 -11.86
CA ALA A 448 -0.02 9.53 -11.25
C ALA A 448 1.16 9.05 -10.39
N ASN A 449 1.88 8.02 -10.86
CA ASN A 449 3.13 7.63 -10.20
C ASN A 449 4.17 8.73 -10.34
N ARG A 450 4.62 9.31 -9.22
CA ARG A 450 5.50 10.49 -9.19
C ARG A 450 6.83 10.25 -9.91
N SER A 451 7.49 9.13 -9.60
CA SER A 451 8.81 8.81 -10.20
C SER A 451 8.68 8.55 -11.69
N VAL A 452 7.69 7.75 -12.09
CA VAL A 452 7.41 7.43 -13.50
C VAL A 452 7.08 8.70 -14.28
N SER A 453 6.12 9.49 -13.79
CA SER A 453 5.70 10.74 -14.42
C SER A 453 6.85 11.73 -14.54
N GLY A 454 7.65 11.87 -13.47
CA GLY A 454 8.81 12.76 -13.45
C GLY A 454 9.87 12.38 -14.47
N LEU A 455 10.29 11.12 -14.48
CA LEU A 455 11.30 10.62 -15.40
C LEU A 455 10.81 10.67 -16.86
N CYS A 456 9.60 10.21 -17.14
CA CYS A 456 9.05 10.23 -18.50
C CYS A 456 8.88 11.66 -19.05
N SER A 457 8.55 12.65 -18.19
CA SER A 457 8.46 14.06 -18.58
C SER A 457 9.82 14.66 -18.96
N GLN A 458 10.92 14.08 -18.48
CA GLN A 458 12.31 14.47 -18.78
C GLN A 458 12.91 13.66 -19.92
N GLY A 459 12.13 12.84 -20.62
CA GLY A 459 12.58 12.10 -21.78
C GLY A 459 13.20 10.74 -21.48
N TYR A 460 12.97 10.16 -20.30
CA TYR A 460 13.42 8.81 -19.98
C TYR A 460 12.36 7.77 -20.32
N PHE A 461 12.77 6.60 -20.81
CA PHE A 461 11.99 5.39 -20.61
C PHE A 461 12.05 5.00 -19.13
N VAL A 462 10.94 4.47 -18.61
CA VAL A 462 10.90 3.88 -17.27
C VAL A 462 10.52 2.42 -17.40
N PHE A 463 11.37 1.55 -16.87
CA PHE A 463 11.12 0.11 -16.81
C PHE A 463 10.85 -0.32 -15.37
N MET A 464 9.72 -1.01 -15.16
CA MET A 464 9.27 -1.47 -13.85
C MET A 464 9.09 -3.00 -13.87
N PRO A 465 10.12 -3.78 -13.52
CA PRO A 465 10.04 -5.23 -13.48
C PRO A 465 9.22 -5.73 -12.28
N ASN A 466 8.69 -6.96 -12.41
CA ASN A 466 8.10 -7.77 -11.35
C ASN A 466 8.89 -9.09 -11.27
N PRO A 467 10.10 -9.09 -10.66
CA PRO A 467 10.96 -10.27 -10.56
C PRO A 467 10.33 -11.35 -9.68
N ARG A 468 10.93 -12.57 -9.65
CA ARG A 468 10.56 -13.58 -8.65
C ARG A 468 10.60 -13.00 -7.24
N GLY A 469 9.69 -13.41 -6.39
CA GLY A 469 9.39 -12.75 -5.12
C GLY A 469 8.19 -11.82 -5.20
N SER A 470 7.83 -11.30 -6.39
CA SER A 470 6.64 -10.46 -6.58
C SER A 470 5.34 -11.25 -6.48
N PHE A 471 4.24 -10.56 -6.22
CA PHE A 471 2.89 -11.12 -6.35
C PHE A 471 2.46 -11.28 -7.82
N GLY A 472 1.33 -11.99 -8.02
CA GLY A 472 0.62 -12.05 -9.28
C GLY A 472 0.88 -13.31 -10.11
N GLN A 473 1.76 -14.21 -9.67
CA GLN A 473 2.03 -15.48 -10.34
C GLN A 473 1.89 -16.67 -9.38
N GLY A 474 1.22 -16.48 -8.26
CA GLY A 474 0.98 -17.47 -7.22
C GLY A 474 2.12 -17.60 -6.21
N GLU A 475 1.85 -18.32 -5.12
CA GLU A 475 2.72 -18.41 -3.95
C GLU A 475 4.10 -19.03 -4.28
N ALA A 476 4.17 -19.95 -5.23
CA ALA A 476 5.45 -20.54 -5.67
C ALA A 476 6.42 -19.51 -6.27
N PHE A 477 5.91 -18.55 -7.05
CA PHE A 477 6.71 -17.46 -7.60
C PHE A 477 7.09 -16.44 -6.53
N THR A 478 6.16 -16.12 -5.63
CA THR A 478 6.38 -15.21 -4.49
C THR A 478 7.46 -15.75 -3.55
N ARG A 479 7.52 -17.06 -3.34
CA ARG A 479 8.52 -17.74 -2.49
C ARG A 479 9.86 -18.03 -3.18
N ALA A 480 9.98 -17.76 -4.47
CA ALA A 480 11.16 -18.17 -5.25
C ALA A 480 12.45 -17.37 -4.96
N ASN A 481 12.35 -16.33 -4.11
CA ASN A 481 13.51 -15.55 -3.61
C ASN A 481 13.90 -15.91 -2.16
N ILE A 482 13.30 -16.94 -1.54
CA ILE A 482 13.69 -17.42 -0.20
C ILE A 482 15.16 -17.85 -0.24
N LYS A 483 15.97 -17.31 0.68
CA LYS A 483 17.43 -17.49 0.75
C LYS A 483 18.18 -17.11 -0.54
N ASP A 484 17.59 -16.24 -1.38
CA ASP A 484 18.13 -15.95 -2.73
C ASP A 484 18.08 -14.45 -3.07
N PHE A 485 17.92 -13.57 -2.06
CA PHE A 485 17.89 -12.12 -2.24
C PHE A 485 19.17 -11.61 -2.91
N GLY A 486 19.00 -10.86 -4.01
CA GLY A 486 20.07 -10.32 -4.81
C GLY A 486 20.63 -11.29 -5.85
N TYR A 487 20.11 -12.49 -5.99
CA TYR A 487 20.58 -13.48 -6.94
C TYR A 487 19.56 -13.78 -8.05
N GLY A 488 18.52 -14.57 -7.76
CA GLY A 488 17.52 -14.93 -8.74
C GLY A 488 16.67 -13.74 -9.19
N ASP A 489 16.20 -12.95 -8.26
CA ASP A 489 15.47 -11.71 -8.49
C ASP A 489 16.30 -10.69 -9.29
N TRP A 490 17.60 -10.56 -8.97
CA TRP A 490 18.52 -9.70 -9.73
C TRP A 490 18.74 -10.20 -11.17
N ARG A 491 18.84 -11.52 -11.39
CA ARG A 491 18.91 -12.08 -12.75
C ARG A 491 17.65 -11.76 -13.56
N ASP A 492 16.47 -11.82 -12.91
CA ASP A 492 15.20 -11.47 -13.53
C ASP A 492 15.20 -10.00 -13.97
N ASP A 493 15.65 -9.09 -13.10
CA ASP A 493 15.75 -7.66 -13.38
C ASP A 493 16.70 -7.37 -14.55
N LEU A 494 17.91 -7.96 -14.57
CA LEU A 494 18.87 -7.78 -15.64
C LEU A 494 18.36 -8.31 -16.99
N ALA A 495 17.74 -9.48 -17.00
CA ALA A 495 17.14 -10.04 -18.21
C ALA A 495 15.97 -9.16 -18.70
N GLY A 496 15.22 -8.55 -17.79
CA GLY A 496 14.18 -7.58 -18.09
C GLY A 496 14.72 -6.29 -18.70
N VAL A 497 15.84 -5.77 -18.20
CA VAL A 497 16.54 -4.62 -18.80
C VAL A 497 16.95 -4.93 -20.25
N ASP A 498 17.46 -6.14 -20.53
CA ASP A 498 17.80 -6.57 -21.89
C ASP A 498 16.55 -6.69 -22.78
N ALA A 499 15.45 -7.18 -22.24
CA ALA A 499 14.17 -7.24 -22.96
C ALA A 499 13.65 -5.83 -23.29
N ALA A 500 13.75 -4.88 -22.37
CA ALA A 500 13.33 -3.49 -22.59
C ALA A 500 14.19 -2.80 -23.68
N ILE A 501 15.53 -2.96 -23.66
CA ILE A 501 16.43 -2.44 -24.68
C ILE A 501 16.09 -3.00 -26.07
N LYS A 502 15.74 -4.28 -26.13
CA LYS A 502 15.34 -4.92 -27.40
C LYS A 502 13.97 -4.43 -27.90
N ALA A 503 13.07 -4.04 -27.01
CA ALA A 503 11.70 -3.66 -27.33
C ALA A 503 11.53 -2.19 -27.75
N ALA A 504 12.50 -1.30 -27.42
CA ALA A 504 12.38 0.13 -27.66
C ALA A 504 13.76 0.76 -27.95
N PRO A 505 13.82 1.98 -28.56
CA PRO A 505 15.07 2.66 -28.89
C PRO A 505 15.76 3.23 -27.64
N ILE A 506 16.16 2.36 -26.73
CA ILE A 506 16.86 2.68 -25.50
C ILE A 506 18.37 2.63 -25.76
N ASP A 507 19.09 3.65 -25.28
CA ASP A 507 20.54 3.69 -25.32
C ASP A 507 21.14 2.82 -24.19
N PRO A 508 21.82 1.71 -24.50
CA PRO A 508 22.37 0.81 -23.49
C PRO A 508 23.52 1.44 -22.67
N ASN A 509 24.06 2.58 -23.10
CA ASN A 509 25.10 3.32 -22.39
C ASN A 509 24.54 4.39 -21.44
N ARG A 510 23.22 4.63 -21.43
CA ARG A 510 22.54 5.60 -20.58
C ARG A 510 21.44 4.94 -19.77
N LEU A 511 21.84 4.01 -18.91
CA LEU A 511 20.95 3.27 -18.02
C LEU A 511 21.10 3.78 -16.59
N GLY A 512 19.97 4.10 -15.96
CA GLY A 512 19.85 4.40 -14.54
C GLY A 512 19.04 3.33 -13.82
N LEU A 513 19.18 3.27 -12.50
CA LEU A 513 18.42 2.37 -11.64
C LEU A 513 18.01 3.07 -10.38
N MET A 514 16.78 2.86 -9.94
CA MET A 514 16.29 3.33 -8.64
C MET A 514 15.33 2.36 -8.00
N GLY A 515 15.18 2.48 -6.68
CA GLY A 515 14.18 1.76 -5.92
C GLY A 515 14.02 2.30 -4.52
N TRP A 516 12.98 1.86 -3.83
CA TRP A 516 12.65 2.22 -2.47
C TRP A 516 12.47 0.96 -1.62
N SER A 517 12.89 0.97 -0.35
CA SER A 517 12.76 -0.17 0.56
C SER A 517 13.56 -1.39 0.05
N TYR A 518 12.96 -2.54 -0.17
CA TYR A 518 13.61 -3.66 -0.85
C TYR A 518 14.16 -3.25 -2.23
N GLY A 519 13.44 -2.41 -2.99
CA GLY A 519 13.97 -1.84 -4.24
C GLY A 519 15.19 -0.94 -4.01
N GLY A 520 15.27 -0.25 -2.88
CA GLY A 520 16.46 0.48 -2.43
C GLY A 520 17.63 -0.44 -2.09
N TYR A 521 17.34 -1.59 -1.46
CA TYR A 521 18.31 -2.68 -1.31
C TYR A 521 18.84 -3.16 -2.67
N MET A 522 17.96 -3.46 -3.61
CA MET A 522 18.34 -3.90 -4.96
C MET A 522 19.16 -2.83 -5.70
N ALA A 523 18.89 -1.55 -5.45
CA ALA A 523 19.70 -0.46 -5.99
C ALA A 523 21.12 -0.45 -5.38
N MET A 524 21.26 -0.65 -4.08
CA MET A 524 22.55 -0.81 -3.40
C MET A 524 23.26 -2.12 -3.82
N TRP A 525 22.50 -3.20 -4.04
CA TRP A 525 23.01 -4.47 -4.53
C TRP A 525 23.57 -4.31 -5.93
N ALA A 526 22.83 -3.70 -6.86
CA ALA A 526 23.23 -3.44 -8.23
C ALA A 526 24.56 -2.67 -8.30
N GLU A 527 24.78 -1.71 -7.39
CA GLU A 527 26.01 -0.93 -7.28
C GLU A 527 27.24 -1.83 -7.09
N THR A 528 27.09 -2.90 -6.34
CA THR A 528 28.19 -3.84 -6.02
C THR A 528 28.33 -4.98 -7.01
N GLN A 529 27.35 -5.19 -7.93
CA GLN A 529 27.34 -6.36 -8.83
C GLN A 529 27.58 -6.02 -10.29
N THR A 530 27.46 -4.75 -10.71
CA THR A 530 27.60 -4.39 -12.13
C THR A 530 27.94 -2.92 -12.32
N ALA A 531 28.69 -2.61 -13.36
CA ALA A 531 28.94 -1.23 -13.82
C ALA A 531 28.03 -0.81 -15.00
N ARG A 532 26.94 -1.56 -15.23
CA ARG A 532 26.04 -1.33 -16.37
C ARG A 532 25.25 -0.04 -16.23
N PHE A 533 24.84 0.31 -15.01
CA PHE A 533 24.12 1.56 -14.71
C PHE A 533 25.10 2.70 -14.50
N LYS A 534 24.75 3.91 -14.98
CA LYS A 534 25.59 5.10 -14.89
C LYS A 534 25.22 6.03 -13.73
N ALA A 535 24.04 5.83 -13.18
CA ALA A 535 23.54 6.52 -11.99
C ALA A 535 22.57 5.62 -11.22
N ILE A 536 22.62 5.69 -9.90
CA ILE A 536 21.75 4.94 -9.00
C ILE A 536 21.09 5.89 -8.01
N VAL A 537 19.81 5.61 -7.66
CA VAL A 537 19.10 6.28 -6.58
C VAL A 537 18.54 5.21 -5.63
N ALA A 538 19.05 5.15 -4.42
CA ALA A 538 18.64 4.19 -3.40
C ALA A 538 17.83 4.90 -2.28
N GLY A 539 16.53 4.66 -2.23
CA GLY A 539 15.64 5.20 -1.21
C GLY A 539 15.38 4.18 -0.11
N ALA A 540 15.55 4.55 1.15
CA ALA A 540 15.28 3.70 2.33
C ALA A 540 15.79 2.25 2.13
N GLY A 541 17.02 2.09 1.61
CA GLY A 541 17.59 0.80 1.22
C GLY A 541 18.38 0.13 2.34
N ILE A 542 18.49 -1.18 2.26
CA ILE A 542 19.21 -2.02 3.22
C ILE A 542 20.59 -2.36 2.64
N VAL A 543 21.65 -1.92 3.29
CA VAL A 543 23.03 -2.22 2.85
C VAL A 543 23.59 -3.45 3.53
N ASN A 544 23.11 -3.75 4.75
CA ASN A 544 23.68 -4.80 5.60
C ASN A 544 22.57 -5.52 6.35
N TRP A 545 22.15 -6.67 5.85
CA TRP A 545 21.10 -7.49 6.45
C TRP A 545 21.41 -7.94 7.88
N GLN A 546 22.70 -8.08 8.23
CA GLN A 546 23.11 -8.48 9.57
C GLN A 546 22.85 -7.37 10.59
N SER A 547 23.30 -6.13 10.32
CA SER A 547 23.05 -4.99 11.21
C SER A 547 21.59 -4.56 11.18
N TYR A 548 20.95 -4.64 10.01
CA TYR A 548 19.53 -4.33 9.84
C TYR A 548 18.63 -5.15 10.76
N TYR A 549 18.93 -6.45 10.95
CA TYR A 549 18.16 -7.34 11.84
C TYR A 549 17.97 -6.78 13.25
N GLY A 550 19.00 -6.15 13.81
CA GLY A 550 18.97 -5.58 15.16
C GLY A 550 18.59 -4.08 15.22
N GLN A 551 18.33 -3.45 14.09
CA GLN A 551 18.04 -2.00 14.00
C GLN A 551 16.57 -1.70 13.71
N ASN A 552 15.88 -2.55 12.94
CA ASN A 552 14.49 -2.34 12.54
C ASN A 552 13.50 -2.76 13.65
N LYS A 553 12.23 -2.38 13.50
CA LYS A 553 11.13 -2.74 14.42
C LYS A 553 10.28 -3.92 13.93
N ILE A 554 10.72 -4.64 12.88
CA ILE A 554 9.97 -5.70 12.21
C ILE A 554 10.83 -6.92 11.85
N ASP A 555 11.85 -7.25 12.66
CA ASP A 555 12.85 -8.30 12.37
C ASP A 555 12.25 -9.69 12.09
N GLN A 556 11.06 -10.00 12.60
CA GLN A 556 10.41 -11.31 12.43
C GLN A 556 10.13 -11.66 10.97
N TRP A 557 9.86 -10.68 10.08
CA TRP A 557 9.59 -10.95 8.67
C TRP A 557 10.78 -11.59 7.96
N MET A 558 12.00 -11.33 8.44
CA MET A 558 13.23 -11.81 7.82
C MET A 558 13.41 -13.33 8.00
N ILE A 559 12.89 -13.90 9.10
CA ILE A 559 13.09 -15.30 9.43
C ILE A 559 12.56 -16.25 8.36
N PRO A 560 11.32 -16.14 7.86
CA PRO A 560 10.83 -17.02 6.79
C PRO A 560 11.59 -16.85 5.47
N PHE A 561 12.13 -15.66 5.18
CA PHE A 561 12.90 -15.44 3.96
C PHE A 561 14.36 -15.92 4.07
N PHE A 562 15.02 -15.74 5.19
CA PHE A 562 16.38 -16.20 5.40
C PHE A 562 16.47 -17.63 5.99
N GLY A 563 15.36 -18.15 6.52
CA GLY A 563 15.25 -19.51 7.08
C GLY A 563 15.78 -19.65 8.49
N ALA A 564 16.32 -18.60 9.10
CA ALA A 564 16.83 -18.54 10.45
C ALA A 564 17.00 -17.09 10.89
N SER A 565 17.15 -16.83 12.20
CA SER A 565 17.59 -15.53 12.69
C SER A 565 19.07 -15.28 12.34
N VAL A 566 19.48 -14.01 12.34
CA VAL A 566 20.89 -13.63 12.09
C VAL A 566 21.86 -14.26 13.12
N TYR A 567 21.39 -14.56 14.32
CA TYR A 567 22.19 -15.19 15.37
C TYR A 567 22.42 -16.68 15.15
N GLN A 568 21.50 -17.35 14.42
CA GLN A 568 21.57 -18.78 14.10
C GLN A 568 22.35 -19.05 12.82
N ASP A 569 22.15 -18.21 11.78
CA ASP A 569 22.85 -18.33 10.49
C ASP A 569 23.22 -16.93 9.95
N PRO A 570 24.30 -16.32 10.46
CA PRO A 570 24.75 -15.02 9.98
C PRO A 570 25.25 -15.04 8.52
N ALA A 571 25.63 -16.19 7.99
CA ALA A 571 26.22 -16.31 6.66
C ALA A 571 25.16 -16.06 5.55
N VAL A 572 23.93 -16.53 5.73
CA VAL A 572 22.85 -16.30 4.75
C VAL A 572 22.52 -14.81 4.63
N TYR A 573 22.63 -14.05 5.72
CA TYR A 573 22.46 -12.60 5.74
C TYR A 573 23.62 -11.88 5.06
N ALA A 574 24.87 -12.24 5.42
CA ALA A 574 26.07 -11.61 4.87
C ALA A 574 26.16 -11.75 3.35
N ARG A 575 25.88 -12.92 2.79
CA ARG A 575 25.99 -13.15 1.35
C ARG A 575 25.01 -12.31 0.52
N SER A 576 23.88 -11.89 1.10
CA SER A 576 22.88 -11.03 0.45
C SER A 576 23.07 -9.55 0.80
N SER A 577 24.09 -9.19 1.59
CA SER A 577 24.36 -7.82 2.03
C SER A 577 25.26 -7.09 1.04
N PRO A 578 24.83 -5.96 0.43
CA PRO A 578 25.67 -5.14 -0.43
C PRO A 578 27.02 -4.76 0.19
N ILE A 579 27.04 -4.47 1.49
CA ILE A 579 28.27 -4.09 2.20
C ILE A 579 29.40 -5.14 2.10
N THR A 580 29.05 -6.42 1.94
CA THR A 580 30.03 -7.51 1.77
C THR A 580 30.84 -7.36 0.48
N PHE A 581 30.30 -6.69 -0.53
CA PHE A 581 30.88 -6.54 -1.86
C PHE A 581 31.21 -5.07 -2.18
N ILE A 582 31.24 -4.21 -1.19
CA ILE A 582 31.22 -2.75 -1.35
C ILE A 582 32.44 -2.21 -2.11
N GLU A 583 33.59 -2.88 -2.04
CA GLU A 583 34.82 -2.51 -2.77
C GLU A 583 34.66 -2.54 -4.31
N GLN A 584 33.61 -3.21 -4.82
CA GLN A 584 33.30 -3.27 -6.25
C GLN A 584 32.55 -2.03 -6.75
N SER A 585 32.08 -1.18 -5.87
CA SER A 585 31.26 0.00 -6.16
C SER A 585 31.99 1.07 -6.94
N LYS A 586 31.34 1.61 -7.99
CA LYS A 586 31.94 2.62 -8.89
C LYS A 586 30.90 3.62 -9.43
N THR A 587 29.61 3.31 -9.35
CA THR A 587 28.55 4.12 -9.96
C THR A 587 28.14 5.26 -9.03
N PRO A 588 27.95 6.49 -9.51
CA PRO A 588 27.41 7.59 -8.71
C PRO A 588 26.07 7.23 -8.07
N VAL A 589 25.93 7.40 -6.75
CA VAL A 589 24.71 7.03 -6.00
C VAL A 589 24.14 8.17 -5.17
N LEU A 590 22.83 8.42 -5.33
CA LEU A 590 22.03 9.27 -4.46
C LEU A 590 21.28 8.39 -3.47
N ILE A 591 21.37 8.70 -2.17
CA ILE A 591 20.73 7.97 -1.08
C ILE A 591 19.69 8.89 -0.44
N LEU A 592 18.45 8.40 -0.28
CA LEU A 592 17.31 9.15 0.24
C LEU A 592 16.73 8.39 1.44
N GLN A 593 16.53 9.08 2.57
CA GLN A 593 16.17 8.40 3.83
C GLN A 593 15.22 9.24 4.69
N GLY A 594 14.20 8.63 5.30
CA GLY A 594 13.43 9.23 6.38
C GLY A 594 14.19 9.20 7.71
N GLU A 595 14.15 10.30 8.48
CA GLU A 595 14.83 10.37 9.79
C GLU A 595 14.28 9.36 10.79
N LEU A 596 12.95 9.17 10.77
CA LEU A 596 12.19 8.36 11.75
C LEU A 596 11.66 7.06 11.13
N ASP A 597 12.38 6.50 10.19
CA ASP A 597 12.03 5.25 9.53
C ASP A 597 12.29 4.06 10.47
N GLU A 598 11.24 3.36 10.88
CA GLU A 598 11.30 2.19 11.76
C GLU A 598 11.36 0.87 10.97
N GLU A 599 11.02 0.88 9.65
CA GLU A 599 11.18 -0.29 8.79
C GLU A 599 12.63 -0.45 8.31
N VAL A 600 13.17 0.62 7.67
CA VAL A 600 14.56 0.65 7.24
C VAL A 600 15.26 1.83 7.91
N PRO A 601 15.82 1.62 9.10
CA PRO A 601 16.40 2.69 9.91
C PRO A 601 17.56 3.43 9.25
N ALA A 602 17.63 4.73 9.49
CA ALA A 602 18.63 5.63 8.92
C ALA A 602 20.09 5.17 9.02
N PRO A 603 20.53 4.41 10.06
CA PRO A 603 21.87 3.84 10.11
C PRO A 603 22.27 3.03 8.86
N GLN A 604 21.32 2.36 8.18
CA GLN A 604 21.60 1.65 6.93
C GLN A 604 22.06 2.59 5.81
N ALA A 605 21.42 3.76 5.70
CA ALA A 605 21.80 4.78 4.74
C ALA A 605 23.17 5.42 5.08
N PHE A 606 23.43 5.67 6.37
CA PHE A 606 24.74 6.19 6.81
C PHE A 606 25.88 5.20 6.59
N GLU A 607 25.66 3.90 6.87
CA GLU A 607 26.66 2.84 6.61
C GLU A 607 27.04 2.79 5.13
N PHE A 608 26.04 2.81 4.23
CA PHE A 608 26.28 2.81 2.80
C PHE A 608 26.99 4.10 2.32
N TRP A 609 26.46 5.26 2.71
CA TRP A 609 27.05 6.55 2.34
C TRP A 609 28.52 6.68 2.77
N HIS A 610 28.84 6.25 4.00
CA HIS A 610 30.20 6.34 4.53
C HIS A 610 31.17 5.44 3.74
N ALA A 611 30.74 4.22 3.41
CA ALA A 611 31.52 3.31 2.60
C ALA A 611 31.79 3.90 1.19
N MET A 612 30.76 4.41 0.51
CA MET A 612 30.89 5.03 -0.81
C MET A 612 31.82 6.25 -0.79
N ALA A 613 31.70 7.11 0.23
CA ALA A 613 32.58 8.26 0.41
C ALA A 613 34.02 7.85 0.65
N THR A 614 34.27 6.79 1.44
CA THR A 614 35.61 6.23 1.69
C THR A 614 36.27 5.68 0.42
N LEU A 615 35.48 5.06 -0.45
CA LEU A 615 35.94 4.55 -1.75
C LEU A 615 36.11 5.65 -2.80
N GLY A 616 35.76 6.91 -2.50
CA GLY A 616 35.81 8.02 -3.43
C GLY A 616 34.78 7.98 -4.55
N VAL A 617 33.71 7.18 -4.38
CA VAL A 617 32.59 7.11 -5.33
C VAL A 617 31.70 8.34 -5.14
N PRO A 618 31.32 9.05 -6.23
CA PRO A 618 30.40 10.19 -6.12
C PRO A 618 29.10 9.81 -5.43
N THR A 619 28.87 10.36 -4.24
CA THR A 619 27.69 10.01 -3.44
C THR A 619 27.09 11.23 -2.76
N ARG A 620 25.77 11.16 -2.51
CA ARG A 620 25.03 12.13 -1.70
C ARG A 620 24.01 11.39 -0.85
N LEU A 621 23.95 11.72 0.43
CA LEU A 621 22.89 11.27 1.35
C LEU A 621 22.01 12.47 1.70
N ILE A 622 20.69 12.29 1.62
CA ILE A 622 19.68 13.26 2.07
C ILE A 622 18.78 12.55 3.09
N VAL A 623 18.72 13.10 4.30
CA VAL A 623 17.84 12.62 5.38
C VAL A 623 16.72 13.63 5.58
N TYR A 624 15.47 13.17 5.50
CA TYR A 624 14.26 13.99 5.61
C TYR A 624 13.74 14.01 7.04
N ALA A 625 13.84 15.17 7.67
CA ALA A 625 13.49 15.35 9.08
C ALA A 625 12.01 15.09 9.36
N GLY A 626 11.76 14.22 10.37
CA GLY A 626 10.42 13.86 10.82
C GLY A 626 9.63 13.00 9.82
N GLU A 627 10.28 12.42 8.80
CA GLU A 627 9.67 11.47 7.87
C GLU A 627 9.96 10.03 8.28
N GLY A 628 8.98 9.14 8.05
CA GLY A 628 9.11 7.69 8.24
C GLY A 628 9.53 6.98 6.97
N HIS A 629 9.14 5.69 6.84
CA HIS A 629 9.48 4.85 5.70
C HIS A 629 8.93 5.38 4.36
N GLY A 630 7.71 5.91 4.36
CA GLY A 630 7.12 6.62 3.22
C GLY A 630 6.98 8.11 3.52
N PRO A 631 7.74 9.02 2.87
CA PRO A 631 7.62 10.46 3.09
C PRO A 631 6.19 10.96 2.87
N GLN A 632 5.61 11.59 3.88
CA GLN A 632 4.21 12.01 3.90
C GLN A 632 4.03 13.50 3.54
N LYS A 633 5.02 14.35 3.85
CA LYS A 633 4.95 15.78 3.55
C LYS A 633 5.17 16.02 2.06
N ILE A 634 4.34 16.85 1.45
CA ILE A 634 4.47 17.17 0.02
C ILE A 634 5.81 17.82 -0.29
N ALA A 635 6.31 18.69 0.59
CA ALA A 635 7.62 19.32 0.43
C ALA A 635 8.74 18.28 0.30
N SER A 636 8.73 17.25 1.15
CA SER A 636 9.69 16.14 1.08
C SER A 636 9.54 15.35 -0.22
N GLN A 637 8.30 15.06 -0.64
CA GLN A 637 8.02 14.33 -1.88
C GLN A 637 8.49 15.10 -3.12
N ILE A 638 8.29 16.41 -3.15
CA ILE A 638 8.76 17.29 -4.23
C ILE A 638 10.30 17.33 -4.27
N ASP A 639 10.94 17.46 -3.12
CA ASP A 639 12.41 17.50 -3.06
C ASP A 639 13.02 16.15 -3.47
N ILE A 640 12.47 15.02 -2.99
CA ILE A 640 12.87 13.67 -3.43
C ILE A 640 12.83 13.55 -4.95
N LEU A 641 11.74 13.98 -5.58
CA LEU A 641 11.61 13.95 -7.02
C LEU A 641 12.63 14.86 -7.70
N ALA A 642 12.79 16.09 -7.22
CA ALA A 642 13.73 17.05 -7.78
C ALA A 642 15.19 16.56 -7.69
N GLN A 643 15.60 16.02 -6.54
CA GLN A 643 16.94 15.47 -6.33
C GLN A 643 17.18 14.24 -7.24
N THR A 644 16.18 13.37 -7.39
CA THR A 644 16.21 12.21 -8.27
C THR A 644 16.42 12.62 -9.72
N LEU A 645 15.61 13.57 -10.23
CA LEU A 645 15.73 14.07 -11.61
C LEU A 645 17.06 14.77 -11.85
N GLN A 646 17.52 15.61 -10.90
CA GLN A 646 18.85 16.26 -11.00
C GLN A 646 19.98 15.23 -11.05
N TRP A 647 19.88 14.14 -10.27
CA TRP A 647 20.88 13.09 -10.24
C TRP A 647 20.98 12.38 -11.58
N PHE A 648 19.87 11.90 -12.12
CA PHE A 648 19.87 11.24 -13.42
C PHE A 648 20.27 12.18 -14.55
N ASN A 649 19.77 13.41 -14.59
CA ASN A 649 20.15 14.39 -15.62
C ASN A 649 21.64 14.76 -15.60
N ARG A 650 22.34 14.57 -14.47
CA ARG A 650 23.77 14.82 -14.35
C ARG A 650 24.62 13.69 -14.93
N TYR A 651 24.16 12.44 -14.82
CA TYR A 651 24.99 11.28 -15.11
C TYR A 651 24.49 10.43 -16.30
N LEU A 652 23.28 10.65 -16.80
CA LEU A 652 22.70 10.01 -17.97
C LEU A 652 22.50 10.98 -19.13
#